data_8a21dbb6c16f363a01ba0940e6b11e9f
#
_entry.id   8a21dbb6c16f363a01ba0940e6b11e9f
#
_cell.length_a   1.000
_cell.length_b   1.000
_cell.length_c   1.000
_cell.angle_alpha   90.00
_cell.angle_beta   90.00
_cell.angle_gamma   90.00
#
_symmetry.space_group_name_H-M   'P 1'
#
loop_
_entity.id
_entity.type
_entity.pdbx_description
1 polymer ?
#
loop_
_entity_poly.entity_id
_entity_poly.type
_entity_poly.pdbx_seq_one_letter_code
_entity_poly.pdbx_strand_id
1 'polypeptide(L)'
;MTFRKIISILLLLTAIQVSAQQFTLSGRVVDEEGKAIELATISCLEQGAVTMADLQGDYSIKLRSADSVVVKFSMVGYQTRQRVLRKPKSNQRLVVTLYPMKALDELVVTERRRQTTATEQLDTKSLRQTPSTTGNAVEELVQQQAGVSTHNELSSQYNVRGGSFDENSVYINNVEVYRPLLIRSGQQEGLSVINSDMVEKIGFSSGGFEAKYGDKMSSALDIQYRKPTRLEASLQASLLGGSAFIGYASKQKITPNGQQPTPKFTMSHGIRYKTNRYLLGSLETKGEYRPNFLDYQAYITYQPNERWSMDMIGNISENHYNFVPTDRETSFGTMENVKTFKVYFDGQERDVFRTLFGTVAITRHLKPATSIKLLASAFHTKEQETFDIQGQYWLDDTQTQEQLGVGTYMEHARNYLTADVQSLKLMANHKAGKHDMEAGATIKWERIKENSREYEMRDSSGYNIPHSASRLDLIYSLASQNELTSKRIEAYVQDTYRFQLGQHTDEQGHNRAWHMTLNYGVRLSNWSYNRETVVSPRISLAAIPAWNENLTLRLSTGLYYQTPFYKELRDTSTVNGQTIVTLNQKIRSQRSLHVVAALDYRFNMAERPFRFTAEAYYKAMDNLVPYNVQNMKVIYYGENCASGYAAGLDLKLFGEFVPGTDSWLTFSLMSTRQRINGQSVPMPTDQRWGINFHFTDYFPGTDRWKMTLKLAYADGLPFGAPHRGLEYQQFRAPAYKRADIGMSYLAYKRDVQRSSFNVQRIWLGIDGLNIFGISNVNSYYWVTDVTNHQYAVPNYLTGRQINGKVIVEF
;
A
#
# COMPACT_ATOMS: atom_id res chain seq x y z
N MET A 1 60.83 45.09 26.34
CA MET A 1 60.94 45.63 24.92
C MET A 1 60.37 44.62 23.90
N THR A 2 59.32 43.88 24.26
CA THR A 2 58.80 42.75 23.49
C THR A 2 57.27 42.83 23.16
N PHE A 3 56.53 43.62 23.87
CA PHE A 3 55.07 43.75 23.64
C PHE A 3 54.66 44.68 22.52
N ARG A 4 55.50 45.72 22.23
CA ARG A 4 55.26 46.68 21.11
C ARG A 4 55.53 46.10 19.72
N LYS A 5 56.44 45.11 19.60
CA LYS A 5 56.76 44.45 18.32
C LYS A 5 55.70 43.40 17.92
N ILE A 6 54.99 42.76 18.84
CA ILE A 6 53.91 41.83 18.58
C ILE A 6 52.65 42.57 18.08
N ILE A 7 52.34 43.72 18.66
CA ILE A 7 51.21 44.54 18.20
C ILE A 7 51.46 45.14 16.81
N SER A 8 52.72 45.51 16.46
CA SER A 8 52.99 45.95 15.09
C SER A 8 52.94 44.84 14.03
N ILE A 9 53.25 43.60 14.38
CA ILE A 9 53.10 42.44 13.47
C ILE A 9 51.63 42.04 13.35
N LEU A 10 50.82 42.16 14.40
CA LEU A 10 49.38 41.91 14.33
C LEU A 10 48.64 42.96 13.51
N LEU A 11 49.09 44.22 13.54
CA LEU A 11 48.54 45.32 12.73
C LEU A 11 49.00 45.28 11.26
N LEU A 12 50.11 44.65 10.95
CA LEU A 12 50.52 44.40 9.54
C LEU A 12 49.80 43.20 8.90
N LEU A 13 49.29 42.27 9.68
CA LEU A 13 48.50 41.10 9.20
C LEU A 13 47.04 41.45 8.94
N THR A 14 46.51 42.55 9.37
CA THR A 14 45.14 43.00 9.09
C THR A 14 45.01 43.92 7.87
N ALA A 15 46.10 44.21 7.12
CA ALA A 15 46.06 45.09 5.95
C ALA A 15 46.15 44.37 4.62
N ILE A 16 45.95 43.04 4.53
CA ILE A 16 45.70 42.38 3.25
C ILE A 16 44.20 42.50 2.98
N GLN A 17 43.75 43.66 2.56
CA GLN A 17 42.53 43.77 1.79
C GLN A 17 42.74 43.01 0.48
N VAL A 18 42.27 41.77 0.38
CA VAL A 18 42.10 41.11 -0.90
C VAL A 18 41.06 41.92 -1.65
N SER A 19 41.52 42.84 -2.48
CA SER A 19 40.69 43.56 -3.46
C SER A 19 40.12 42.53 -4.39
N ALA A 20 38.93 42.02 -4.13
CA ALA A 20 38.25 41.10 -5.01
C ALA A 20 38.03 41.83 -6.34
N GLN A 21 38.72 41.37 -7.37
CA GLN A 21 38.66 41.94 -8.72
C GLN A 21 37.20 41.86 -9.21
N GLN A 22 36.60 43.01 -9.52
CA GLN A 22 35.24 43.06 -10.08
C GLN A 22 35.28 42.87 -11.55
N PHE A 23 34.31 42.18 -12.11
CA PHE A 23 34.11 42.04 -13.54
C PHE A 23 32.62 42.27 -13.86
N THR A 24 32.34 42.63 -15.10
CA THR A 24 30.99 42.79 -15.61
C THR A 24 30.62 41.63 -16.50
N LEU A 25 29.57 40.93 -16.18
CA LEU A 25 28.93 39.96 -17.06
C LEU A 25 27.80 40.64 -17.80
N SER A 26 27.89 40.72 -19.12
CA SER A 26 26.88 41.29 -20.00
C SER A 26 26.49 40.31 -21.10
N GLY A 27 25.40 40.56 -21.79
CA GLY A 27 24.96 39.69 -22.89
C GLY A 27 23.48 39.84 -23.16
N ARG A 28 22.94 38.85 -23.79
CA ARG A 28 21.52 38.80 -24.17
C ARG A 28 20.83 37.51 -23.73
N VAL A 29 19.59 37.61 -23.27
CA VAL A 29 18.72 36.48 -23.01
C VAL A 29 17.74 36.31 -24.19
N VAL A 30 17.71 35.11 -24.78
CA VAL A 30 16.89 34.82 -25.97
C VAL A 30 16.12 33.52 -25.79
N ASP A 31 15.09 33.31 -26.59
CA ASP A 31 14.40 32.03 -26.70
C ASP A 31 15.05 31.08 -27.72
N GLU A 32 14.40 29.91 -27.98
CA GLU A 32 14.89 28.93 -28.95
C GLU A 32 14.94 29.46 -30.41
N GLU A 33 14.12 30.47 -30.74
CA GLU A 33 14.04 31.08 -32.05
C GLU A 33 14.99 32.29 -32.18
N GLY A 34 15.75 32.59 -31.09
CA GLY A 34 16.68 33.74 -31.03
C GLY A 34 15.97 35.07 -30.74
N LYS A 35 14.68 35.09 -30.41
CA LYS A 35 13.95 36.26 -30.04
C LYS A 35 14.33 36.71 -28.62
N ALA A 36 14.45 38.02 -28.43
CA ALA A 36 14.79 38.59 -27.12
C ALA A 36 13.72 38.27 -26.04
N ILE A 37 14.17 37.88 -24.87
CA ILE A 37 13.33 37.71 -23.69
C ILE A 37 13.50 38.93 -22.77
N GLU A 38 12.53 39.80 -22.79
CA GLU A 38 12.46 41.00 -21.94
C GLU A 38 12.20 40.63 -20.47
N LEU A 39 12.66 41.43 -19.54
CA LEU A 39 12.45 41.31 -18.08
C LEU A 39 12.95 39.99 -17.49
N ALA A 40 13.76 39.20 -18.19
CA ALA A 40 14.42 38.04 -17.61
C ALA A 40 15.28 38.44 -16.42
N THR A 41 15.14 37.75 -15.31
CA THR A 41 15.92 38.02 -14.08
C THR A 41 17.24 37.30 -14.11
N ILE A 42 18.33 38.01 -13.92
CA ILE A 42 19.70 37.50 -13.83
C ILE A 42 20.18 37.74 -12.39
N SER A 43 20.50 36.66 -11.68
CA SER A 43 20.86 36.73 -10.26
C SER A 43 22.07 35.88 -9.91
N CYS A 44 22.91 36.41 -9.01
CA CYS A 44 23.97 35.68 -8.35
C CYS A 44 23.71 35.74 -6.84
N LEU A 45 23.06 34.68 -6.34
CA LEU A 45 22.61 34.58 -4.95
C LEU A 45 23.79 34.64 -3.96
N GLU A 46 24.92 34.04 -4.32
CA GLU A 46 26.14 34.03 -3.48
C GLU A 46 26.70 35.44 -3.22
N GLN A 47 26.42 36.39 -4.12
CA GLN A 47 26.90 37.76 -4.01
C GLN A 47 25.78 38.81 -3.78
N GLY A 48 24.53 38.36 -3.68
CA GLY A 48 23.36 39.22 -3.52
C GLY A 48 23.12 40.16 -4.71
N ALA A 49 23.69 39.87 -5.90
CA ALA A 49 23.57 40.71 -7.08
C ALA A 49 22.40 40.22 -7.95
N VAL A 50 21.54 41.17 -8.36
CA VAL A 50 20.39 40.91 -9.24
C VAL A 50 20.28 42.05 -10.25
N THR A 51 19.96 41.69 -11.50
CA THR A 51 19.58 42.60 -12.58
C THR A 51 18.48 41.99 -13.45
N MET A 52 17.86 42.82 -14.30
CA MET A 52 16.87 42.34 -15.28
C MET A 52 17.33 42.69 -16.69
N ALA A 53 16.92 41.87 -17.65
CA ALA A 53 17.12 42.15 -19.07
C ALA A 53 16.17 43.27 -19.52
N ASP A 54 16.65 44.11 -20.44
CA ASP A 54 15.84 45.18 -21.04
C ASP A 54 14.87 44.63 -22.13
N LEU A 55 14.19 45.57 -22.84
CA LEU A 55 13.23 45.24 -23.91
C LEU A 55 13.87 44.50 -25.08
N GLN A 56 15.17 44.62 -25.26
CA GLN A 56 15.96 43.94 -26.29
C GLN A 56 16.60 42.66 -25.78
N GLY A 57 16.29 42.27 -24.51
CA GLY A 57 16.84 41.08 -23.84
C GLY A 57 18.28 41.26 -23.36
N ASP A 58 18.87 42.48 -23.51
CA ASP A 58 20.25 42.72 -23.09
C ASP A 58 20.34 42.94 -21.57
N TYR A 59 21.38 42.39 -20.93
CA TYR A 59 21.63 42.52 -19.51
C TYR A 59 23.06 42.84 -19.18
N SER A 60 23.27 43.45 -18.03
CA SER A 60 24.59 43.74 -17.47
C SER A 60 24.55 43.63 -15.95
N ILE A 61 25.44 42.80 -15.36
CA ILE A 61 25.55 42.60 -13.91
C ILE A 61 27.03 42.68 -13.48
N LYS A 62 27.31 43.43 -12.44
CA LYS A 62 28.65 43.57 -11.85
C LYS A 62 28.82 42.52 -10.76
N LEU A 63 29.85 41.72 -10.84
CA LEU A 63 30.14 40.61 -9.95
C LEU A 63 31.59 40.65 -9.47
N ARG A 64 31.84 40.04 -8.31
CA ARG A 64 33.21 39.86 -7.79
C ARG A 64 33.77 38.54 -8.31
N SER A 65 35.05 38.55 -8.72
CA SER A 65 35.76 37.36 -9.12
C SER A 65 35.97 36.40 -7.95
N ALA A 66 35.60 35.15 -8.14
CA ALA A 66 35.81 34.05 -7.21
C ALA A 66 36.25 32.80 -7.99
N ASP A 67 36.65 31.74 -7.31
CA ASP A 67 37.02 30.47 -7.97
C ASP A 67 35.90 29.91 -8.86
N SER A 68 34.65 30.12 -8.45
CA SER A 68 33.44 29.85 -9.26
C SER A 68 32.38 30.90 -8.91
N VAL A 69 31.69 31.44 -9.92
CA VAL A 69 30.55 32.32 -9.78
C VAL A 69 29.35 31.70 -10.46
N VAL A 70 28.29 31.40 -9.74
CA VAL A 70 27.06 30.81 -10.28
C VAL A 70 26.05 31.90 -10.57
N VAL A 71 25.70 32.09 -11.85
CA VAL A 71 24.72 33.05 -12.31
C VAL A 71 23.47 32.32 -12.78
N LYS A 72 22.32 32.70 -12.24
CA LYS A 72 21.01 32.14 -12.54
C LYS A 72 20.25 33.09 -13.45
N PHE A 73 19.66 32.52 -14.52
CA PHE A 73 18.79 33.21 -15.47
C PHE A 73 17.40 32.62 -15.37
N SER A 74 16.38 33.46 -15.13
CA SER A 74 15.00 32.99 -14.97
C SER A 74 13.99 33.99 -15.54
N MET A 75 12.91 33.46 -16.11
CA MET A 75 11.77 34.23 -16.58
C MET A 75 10.51 33.40 -16.41
N VAL A 76 9.39 34.04 -16.08
CA VAL A 76 8.09 33.37 -15.96
C VAL A 76 7.73 32.73 -17.31
N GLY A 77 7.37 31.44 -17.28
CA GLY A 77 7.08 30.66 -18.48
C GLY A 77 8.30 30.01 -19.13
N TYR A 78 9.50 30.18 -18.61
CA TYR A 78 10.75 29.59 -19.13
C TYR A 78 11.48 28.77 -18.07
N GLN A 79 12.21 27.76 -18.50
CA GLN A 79 13.04 26.93 -17.63
C GLN A 79 14.23 27.76 -17.11
N THR A 80 14.40 27.77 -15.81
CA THR A 80 15.53 28.43 -15.17
C THR A 80 16.85 27.81 -15.60
N ARG A 81 17.82 28.60 -16.01
CA ARG A 81 19.15 28.16 -16.44
C ARG A 81 20.24 28.73 -15.53
N GLN A 82 21.22 27.92 -15.18
CA GLN A 82 22.39 28.35 -14.40
C GLN A 82 23.65 28.27 -15.25
N ARG A 83 24.57 29.22 -15.07
CA ARG A 83 25.90 29.24 -15.67
C ARG A 83 26.94 29.38 -14.58
N VAL A 84 27.95 28.53 -14.61
CA VAL A 84 29.08 28.57 -13.69
C VAL A 84 30.27 29.18 -14.44
N LEU A 85 30.70 30.36 -13.98
CA LEU A 85 31.88 31.03 -14.48
C LEU A 85 33.08 30.67 -13.59
N ARG A 86 34.13 30.08 -14.15
CA ARG A 86 35.30 29.67 -13.37
C ARG A 86 36.38 30.73 -13.47
N LYS A 87 36.81 31.25 -12.34
CA LYS A 87 37.87 32.25 -12.19
C LYS A 87 37.78 33.41 -13.21
N PRO A 88 36.61 34.10 -13.31
CA PRO A 88 36.48 35.19 -14.28
C PRO A 88 37.40 36.37 -13.91
N LYS A 89 38.39 36.68 -14.75
CA LYS A 89 39.38 37.75 -14.53
C LYS A 89 39.09 39.04 -15.32
N SER A 90 38.13 38.98 -16.26
CA SER A 90 37.80 40.11 -17.15
C SER A 90 36.31 40.13 -17.47
N ASN A 91 35.83 41.26 -17.99
CA ASN A 91 34.46 41.37 -18.46
C ASN A 91 34.13 40.28 -19.49
N GLN A 92 32.98 39.67 -19.35
CA GLN A 92 32.52 38.61 -20.19
C GLN A 92 31.18 38.95 -20.84
N ARG A 93 30.98 38.49 -22.08
CA ARG A 93 29.71 38.58 -22.78
C ARG A 93 29.16 37.19 -23.00
N LEU A 94 27.91 36.95 -22.56
CA LEU A 94 27.29 35.64 -22.62
C LEU A 94 25.84 35.74 -23.14
N VAL A 95 25.54 35.11 -24.25
CA VAL A 95 24.16 34.91 -24.72
C VAL A 95 23.59 33.66 -24.07
N VAL A 96 22.43 33.78 -23.45
CA VAL A 96 21.78 32.67 -22.76
C VAL A 96 20.41 32.41 -23.38
N THR A 97 20.23 31.23 -23.92
CA THR A 97 18.95 30.78 -24.44
C THR A 97 18.14 30.18 -23.30
N LEU A 98 16.95 30.68 -23.00
CA LEU A 98 15.97 30.06 -22.12
C LEU A 98 14.96 29.27 -23.00
N TYR A 99 14.60 28.11 -22.50
CA TYR A 99 13.61 27.27 -23.16
C TYR A 99 12.25 27.48 -22.49
N PRO A 100 11.16 27.62 -23.28
CA PRO A 100 9.84 27.68 -22.67
C PRO A 100 9.58 26.48 -21.79
N MET A 101 8.97 26.69 -20.64
CA MET A 101 8.42 25.58 -19.87
C MET A 101 7.37 24.90 -20.73
N LYS A 102 7.66 23.73 -21.23
CA LYS A 102 6.62 22.94 -21.92
C LYS A 102 5.49 22.70 -20.92
N ALA A 103 4.30 23.12 -21.26
CA ALA A 103 3.08 22.93 -20.49
C ALA A 103 2.71 21.46 -20.18
N LEU A 104 3.55 20.51 -20.63
CA LEU A 104 3.38 19.09 -20.36
C LEU A 104 3.48 18.70 -18.86
N ASP A 105 4.28 19.42 -18.08
CA ASP A 105 4.40 19.10 -16.64
C ASP A 105 3.19 19.60 -15.85
N GLU A 106 2.58 20.69 -16.26
CA GLU A 106 1.38 21.24 -15.61
C GLU A 106 0.11 20.44 -15.98
N LEU A 107 0.01 19.98 -17.23
CA LEU A 107 -1.06 19.09 -17.68
C LEU A 107 -1.00 17.71 -17.01
N VAL A 108 0.19 17.14 -16.83
CA VAL A 108 0.37 15.85 -16.16
C VAL A 108 0.08 15.96 -14.67
N VAL A 109 0.46 17.05 -14.01
CA VAL A 109 0.14 17.29 -12.59
C VAL A 109 -1.36 17.57 -12.39
N THR A 110 -2.00 18.29 -13.31
CA THR A 110 -3.44 18.57 -13.24
C THR A 110 -4.27 17.32 -13.54
N GLU A 111 -3.83 16.47 -14.48
CA GLU A 111 -4.51 15.22 -14.82
C GLU A 111 -4.35 14.16 -13.73
N ARG A 112 -3.22 14.11 -13.05
CA ARG A 112 -3.02 13.24 -11.86
C ARG A 112 -3.97 13.57 -10.70
N ARG A 113 -4.48 14.79 -10.63
CA ARG A 113 -5.38 15.24 -9.56
C ARG A 113 -6.86 15.09 -9.90
N ARG A 114 -7.23 14.79 -11.17
CA ARG A 114 -8.61 14.57 -11.59
C ARG A 114 -8.91 13.09 -11.63
N GLN A 115 -9.75 12.65 -10.72
CA GLN A 115 -10.20 11.26 -10.70
C GLN A 115 -11.46 11.14 -11.59
N THR A 116 -11.26 10.83 -12.85
CA THR A 116 -12.34 10.55 -13.82
C THR A 116 -12.68 9.06 -13.93
N THR A 117 -11.93 8.20 -13.24
CA THR A 117 -12.18 6.76 -13.14
C THR A 117 -12.36 6.36 -11.68
N ALA A 118 -12.80 5.14 -11.43
CA ALA A 118 -12.93 4.62 -10.07
C ALA A 118 -11.56 4.39 -9.38
N THR A 119 -10.46 4.39 -10.12
CA THR A 119 -9.11 4.17 -9.60
C THR A 119 -8.44 5.49 -9.22
N GLU A 120 -8.12 5.63 -7.93
CA GLU A 120 -7.33 6.75 -7.40
C GLU A 120 -5.84 6.44 -7.51
N GLN A 121 -5.04 7.44 -7.93
CA GLN A 121 -3.58 7.34 -7.92
C GLN A 121 -3.04 7.85 -6.59
N LEU A 122 -2.33 6.98 -5.85
CA LEU A 122 -1.72 7.31 -4.58
C LEU A 122 -0.28 7.78 -4.78
N ASP A 123 0.20 8.72 -3.94
CA ASP A 123 1.56 9.25 -4.03
C ASP A 123 2.58 8.27 -3.43
N THR A 124 3.65 8.02 -4.18
CA THR A 124 4.74 7.11 -3.77
C THR A 124 5.94 7.83 -3.15
N LYS A 125 5.98 9.16 -3.18
CA LYS A 125 7.17 9.95 -2.82
C LYS A 125 7.58 9.81 -1.36
N SER A 126 6.62 9.65 -0.46
CA SER A 126 6.85 9.60 0.99
C SER A 126 6.95 8.18 1.57
N LEU A 127 6.74 7.13 0.76
CA LEU A 127 6.66 5.74 1.23
C LEU A 127 7.84 5.33 2.13
N ARG A 128 9.08 5.67 1.73
CA ARG A 128 10.30 5.28 2.48
C ARG A 128 10.47 6.01 3.81
N GLN A 129 9.93 7.22 3.94
CA GLN A 129 10.11 8.06 5.11
C GLN A 129 8.96 7.92 6.12
N THR A 130 7.83 7.39 5.68
CA THR A 130 6.66 7.15 6.54
C THR A 130 6.97 6.07 7.58
N PRO A 131 6.58 6.26 8.85
CA PRO A 131 6.65 5.22 9.86
C PRO A 131 5.90 3.96 9.43
N SER A 132 6.54 2.81 9.53
CA SER A 132 5.97 1.53 9.14
C SER A 132 6.25 0.47 10.20
N THR A 133 5.23 -0.28 10.57
CA THR A 133 5.33 -1.42 11.49
C THR A 133 5.65 -2.71 10.78
N THR A 134 5.06 -2.91 9.61
CA THR A 134 5.21 -4.16 8.86
C THR A 134 6.35 -4.11 7.86
N GLY A 135 6.84 -2.92 7.48
CA GLY A 135 7.74 -2.72 6.35
C GLY A 135 7.05 -2.91 4.99
N ASN A 136 5.72 -3.08 4.96
CA ASN A 136 4.89 -3.20 3.77
C ASN A 136 4.24 -1.83 3.47
N ALA A 137 5.06 -0.84 3.15
CA ALA A 137 4.66 0.56 3.10
C ALA A 137 3.50 0.86 2.11
N VAL A 138 3.34 0.08 1.05
CA VAL A 138 2.25 0.25 0.08
C VAL A 138 0.91 -0.14 0.70
N GLU A 139 0.84 -1.29 1.34
CA GLU A 139 -0.39 -1.75 1.99
C GLU A 139 -0.75 -0.87 3.18
N GLU A 140 0.24 -0.41 3.95
CA GLU A 140 0.01 0.55 5.03
C GLU A 140 -0.50 1.90 4.52
N LEU A 141 -0.07 2.34 3.32
CA LEU A 141 -0.62 3.52 2.66
C LEU A 141 -2.08 3.30 2.25
N VAL A 142 -2.42 2.11 1.72
CA VAL A 142 -3.79 1.72 1.37
C VAL A 142 -4.68 1.64 2.61
N GLN A 143 -4.19 1.11 3.72
CA GLN A 143 -4.92 1.01 5.00
C GLN A 143 -5.36 2.37 5.56
N GLN A 144 -4.70 3.46 5.15
CA GLN A 144 -5.05 4.81 5.57
C GLN A 144 -6.05 5.51 4.64
N GLN A 145 -6.47 4.85 3.55
CA GLN A 145 -7.45 5.43 2.63
C GLN A 145 -8.86 5.35 3.20
N ALA A 146 -9.75 6.22 2.71
CA ALA A 146 -11.16 6.20 3.08
C ALA A 146 -11.82 4.89 2.61
N GLY A 147 -12.71 4.34 3.43
CA GLY A 147 -13.37 3.05 3.17
C GLY A 147 -12.50 1.83 3.39
N VAL A 148 -11.26 2.00 3.87
CA VAL A 148 -10.36 0.92 4.21
C VAL A 148 -10.25 0.77 5.72
N SER A 149 -10.36 -0.44 6.21
CA SER A 149 -10.26 -0.76 7.63
C SER A 149 -9.19 -1.81 7.89
N THR A 150 -8.52 -1.68 9.01
CA THR A 150 -7.62 -2.67 9.58
C THR A 150 -7.77 -2.69 11.09
N HIS A 151 -7.56 -3.82 11.69
CA HIS A 151 -7.57 -3.98 13.15
C HIS A 151 -6.25 -4.49 13.70
N ASN A 152 -5.27 -4.67 12.82
CA ASN A 152 -4.00 -5.30 13.17
C ASN A 152 -2.83 -4.62 12.45
N GLU A 153 -2.01 -3.93 13.22
CA GLU A 153 -0.81 -3.27 12.71
C GLU A 153 0.33 -4.21 12.32
N LEU A 154 0.22 -5.50 12.63
CA LEU A 154 1.21 -6.52 12.28
C LEU A 154 0.94 -7.16 10.92
N SER A 155 -0.21 -6.86 10.32
CA SER A 155 -0.67 -7.44 9.07
C SER A 155 -0.65 -6.44 7.91
N SER A 156 -0.29 -6.88 6.72
CA SER A 156 -0.50 -6.16 5.47
C SER A 156 -1.93 -6.31 4.94
N GLN A 157 -2.78 -7.11 5.58
CA GLN A 157 -4.18 -7.31 5.21
C GLN A 157 -4.99 -6.05 5.48
N TYR A 158 -5.94 -5.79 4.60
CA TYR A 158 -6.89 -4.70 4.74
C TYR A 158 -8.26 -5.12 4.23
N ASN A 159 -9.29 -4.57 4.83
CA ASN A 159 -10.69 -4.76 4.46
C ASN A 159 -11.20 -3.51 3.76
N VAL A 160 -12.02 -3.65 2.72
CA VAL A 160 -12.50 -2.52 1.95
C VAL A 160 -14.03 -2.52 1.91
N ARG A 161 -14.62 -1.45 2.45
CA ARG A 161 -16.08 -1.25 2.46
C ARG A 161 -16.84 -2.51 2.88
N GLY A 162 -16.42 -3.06 4.02
CA GLY A 162 -17.03 -4.23 4.63
C GLY A 162 -16.67 -5.57 4.02
N GLY A 163 -15.95 -5.62 2.91
CA GLY A 163 -15.42 -6.86 2.37
C GLY A 163 -14.20 -7.34 3.13
N SER A 164 -13.96 -8.64 3.14
CA SER A 164 -12.82 -9.26 3.79
C SER A 164 -11.52 -9.06 3.00
N PHE A 165 -10.39 -9.37 3.62
CA PHE A 165 -9.07 -9.19 3.00
C PHE A 165 -8.88 -10.02 1.72
N ASP A 166 -9.54 -11.14 1.59
CA ASP A 166 -9.51 -12.04 0.43
C ASP A 166 -10.41 -11.58 -0.72
N GLU A 167 -11.23 -10.55 -0.51
CA GLU A 167 -12.02 -9.89 -1.55
C GLU A 167 -11.26 -8.79 -2.31
N ASN A 168 -9.98 -8.60 -2.04
CA ASN A 168 -9.14 -7.60 -2.67
C ASN A 168 -8.24 -8.22 -3.74
N SER A 169 -8.22 -7.63 -4.94
CA SER A 169 -7.29 -8.03 -5.99
C SER A 169 -6.04 -7.17 -5.98
N VAL A 170 -4.89 -7.79 -6.21
CA VAL A 170 -3.60 -7.10 -6.34
C VAL A 170 -2.99 -7.43 -7.69
N TYR A 171 -2.59 -6.41 -8.42
CA TYR A 171 -1.93 -6.54 -9.71
C TYR A 171 -0.57 -5.86 -9.67
N ILE A 172 0.45 -6.50 -10.25
CA ILE A 172 1.76 -5.90 -10.52
C ILE A 172 1.99 -5.95 -12.02
N ASN A 173 2.09 -4.80 -12.68
CA ASN A 173 2.28 -4.69 -14.14
C ASN A 173 1.28 -5.53 -14.97
N ASN A 174 -0.01 -5.51 -14.59
CA ASN A 174 -1.13 -6.28 -15.17
C ASN A 174 -1.14 -7.79 -14.83
N VAL A 175 -0.28 -8.26 -13.94
CA VAL A 175 -0.26 -9.64 -13.46
C VAL A 175 -0.95 -9.71 -12.11
N GLU A 176 -1.93 -10.60 -11.97
CA GLU A 176 -2.54 -10.88 -10.67
C GLU A 176 -1.56 -11.60 -9.76
N VAL A 177 -1.50 -11.18 -8.51
CA VAL A 177 -0.59 -11.72 -7.50
C VAL A 177 -1.39 -12.50 -6.46
N TYR A 178 -0.86 -13.64 -6.07
CA TYR A 178 -1.48 -14.53 -5.08
C TYR A 178 -0.76 -14.42 -3.74
N ARG A 179 -1.49 -14.69 -2.67
CA ARG A 179 -0.97 -14.74 -1.29
C ARG A 179 -0.92 -16.19 -0.83
N PRO A 180 -0.01 -16.53 0.10
CA PRO A 180 -0.04 -17.83 0.77
C PRO A 180 -1.39 -18.10 1.45
N LEU A 181 -1.84 -19.35 1.42
CA LEU A 181 -3.18 -19.74 1.84
C LEU A 181 -3.27 -20.15 3.32
N LEU A 182 -2.18 -20.66 3.93
CA LEU A 182 -2.17 -21.09 5.33
C LEU A 182 -1.91 -19.94 6.32
N ILE A 183 -1.60 -18.74 5.86
CA ILE A 183 -1.36 -17.61 6.75
C ILE A 183 -2.59 -17.35 7.63
N ARG A 184 -2.36 -17.33 8.95
CA ARG A 184 -3.34 -16.87 9.93
C ARG A 184 -3.45 -15.36 9.90
N SER A 185 -4.65 -14.85 10.19
CA SER A 185 -4.87 -13.42 10.26
C SER A 185 -4.01 -12.79 11.36
N GLY A 186 -2.92 -12.13 10.97
CA GLY A 186 -2.33 -11.06 11.75
C GLY A 186 -1.04 -11.28 12.51
N GLN A 187 -0.60 -12.45 12.90
CA GLN A 187 0.66 -12.61 13.66
C GLN A 187 1.84 -13.15 12.85
N GLN A 188 1.57 -13.87 11.78
CA GLN A 188 2.57 -14.65 11.05
C GLN A 188 2.85 -14.13 9.66
N GLU A 189 2.38 -12.92 9.37
CA GLU A 189 2.52 -12.37 8.05
C GLU A 189 3.94 -11.89 7.79
N GLY A 190 4.56 -12.45 6.77
CA GLY A 190 5.88 -12.06 6.30
C GLY A 190 5.85 -10.78 5.46
N LEU A 191 6.81 -10.67 4.55
CA LEU A 191 6.85 -9.60 3.59
C LEU A 191 5.71 -9.78 2.56
N SER A 192 5.02 -8.70 2.26
CA SER A 192 4.12 -8.62 1.11
C SER A 192 4.89 -8.82 -0.19
N VAL A 193 4.21 -9.34 -1.23
CA VAL A 193 4.81 -9.47 -2.57
C VAL A 193 5.19 -8.10 -3.17
N ILE A 194 4.55 -7.00 -2.74
CA ILE A 194 4.86 -5.67 -3.25
C ILE A 194 6.13 -5.13 -2.61
N ASN A 195 7.17 -4.95 -3.43
CA ASN A 195 8.40 -4.29 -2.99
C ASN A 195 8.29 -2.77 -3.22
N SER A 196 8.11 -2.01 -2.14
CA SER A 196 7.93 -0.56 -2.17
C SER A 196 9.08 0.19 -2.83
N ASP A 197 10.31 -0.34 -2.78
CA ASP A 197 11.48 0.26 -3.43
C ASP A 197 11.40 0.21 -4.96
N MET A 198 10.61 -0.70 -5.51
CA MET A 198 10.41 -0.90 -6.94
C MET A 198 9.15 -0.20 -7.49
N VAL A 199 8.30 0.36 -6.64
CA VAL A 199 7.02 0.93 -7.05
C VAL A 199 7.20 2.32 -7.68
N GLU A 200 6.55 2.54 -8.83
CA GLU A 200 6.41 3.84 -9.49
C GLU A 200 5.03 4.44 -9.28
N LYS A 201 3.97 3.61 -9.50
CA LYS A 201 2.58 4.06 -9.39
C LYS A 201 1.74 3.07 -8.59
N ILE A 202 0.81 3.61 -7.84
CA ILE A 202 -0.17 2.86 -7.07
C ILE A 202 -1.54 3.34 -7.47
N GLY A 203 -2.31 2.50 -8.15
CA GLY A 203 -3.73 2.71 -8.44
C GLY A 203 -4.57 1.93 -7.45
N PHE A 204 -5.45 2.58 -6.71
CA PHE A 204 -6.34 1.93 -5.76
C PHE A 204 -7.80 2.26 -6.06
N SER A 205 -8.66 1.24 -6.04
CA SER A 205 -10.10 1.40 -6.18
C SER A 205 -10.83 0.66 -5.07
N SER A 206 -11.63 1.37 -4.29
CA SER A 206 -12.43 0.84 -3.18
C SER A 206 -13.83 0.37 -3.62
N GLY A 207 -14.07 0.19 -4.93
CA GLY A 207 -15.32 -0.26 -5.53
C GLY A 207 -15.61 0.45 -6.84
N GLY A 208 -16.54 -0.07 -7.64
CA GLY A 208 -16.84 0.50 -8.95
C GLY A 208 -15.71 0.35 -9.99
N PHE A 209 -14.73 -0.55 -9.76
CA PHE A 209 -13.55 -0.71 -10.61
C PHE A 209 -13.87 -1.33 -11.96
N GLU A 210 -12.97 -1.08 -12.91
CA GLU A 210 -13.10 -1.40 -14.33
C GLU A 210 -13.17 -2.91 -14.63
N ALA A 211 -13.67 -3.31 -15.82
CA ALA A 211 -13.84 -4.71 -16.19
C ALA A 211 -12.54 -5.49 -16.36
N LYS A 212 -11.41 -4.82 -16.56
CA LYS A 212 -10.07 -5.46 -16.64
C LYS A 212 -9.66 -6.15 -15.34
N TYR A 213 -10.16 -5.69 -14.18
CA TYR A 213 -9.93 -6.30 -12.89
C TYR A 213 -11.00 -7.33 -12.58
N GLY A 214 -10.61 -8.54 -12.19
CA GLY A 214 -11.52 -9.68 -12.05
C GLY A 214 -11.51 -10.34 -10.69
N ASP A 215 -12.46 -11.24 -10.54
CA ASP A 215 -12.57 -12.27 -9.52
C ASP A 215 -12.54 -11.83 -8.05
N LYS A 216 -12.83 -10.55 -7.79
CA LYS A 216 -12.90 -9.99 -6.43
C LYS A 216 -14.06 -9.01 -6.30
N MET A 217 -14.62 -8.92 -5.09
CA MET A 217 -15.83 -8.13 -4.83
C MET A 217 -15.58 -6.80 -4.14
N SER A 218 -14.38 -6.53 -3.60
CA SER A 218 -14.22 -5.35 -2.76
C SER A 218 -13.30 -4.29 -3.32
N SER A 219 -12.07 -4.63 -3.70
CA SER A 219 -11.14 -3.63 -4.23
C SER A 219 -10.20 -4.17 -5.30
N ALA A 220 -9.57 -3.22 -6.00
CA ALA A 220 -8.45 -3.51 -6.90
C ALA A 220 -7.29 -2.58 -6.58
N LEU A 221 -6.10 -3.17 -6.36
CA LEU A 221 -4.84 -2.50 -6.17
C LEU A 221 -3.94 -2.80 -7.37
N ASP A 222 -3.61 -1.77 -8.15
CA ASP A 222 -2.82 -1.87 -9.38
C ASP A 222 -1.47 -1.19 -9.18
N ILE A 223 -0.42 -1.98 -9.16
CA ILE A 223 0.95 -1.54 -8.92
C ILE A 223 1.72 -1.56 -10.24
N GLN A 224 2.40 -0.47 -10.51
CA GLN A 224 3.37 -0.40 -11.60
C GLN A 224 4.77 -0.26 -11.05
N TYR A 225 5.65 -1.17 -11.42
CA TYR A 225 7.07 -1.10 -11.08
C TYR A 225 7.79 -0.11 -11.99
N ARG A 226 8.73 0.61 -11.40
CA ARG A 226 9.49 1.66 -12.09
C ARG A 226 10.51 1.08 -13.06
N LYS A 227 10.65 1.78 -14.19
CA LYS A 227 11.71 1.55 -15.17
C LYS A 227 12.80 2.59 -14.91
N PRO A 228 13.98 2.19 -14.44
CA PRO A 228 15.07 3.12 -14.22
C PRO A 228 15.42 3.87 -15.50
N THR A 229 15.82 5.12 -15.37
CA THR A 229 16.33 5.95 -16.49
C THR A 229 17.84 6.08 -16.45
N ARG A 230 18.45 5.72 -15.32
CA ARG A 230 19.91 5.79 -15.07
C ARG A 230 20.30 4.70 -14.06
N LEU A 231 21.61 4.59 -13.79
CA LEU A 231 22.08 3.81 -12.66
C LEU A 231 21.72 4.52 -11.37
N GLU A 232 20.97 3.84 -10.51
CA GLU A 232 20.54 4.31 -9.21
C GLU A 232 20.54 3.16 -8.21
N ALA A 233 20.75 3.45 -6.95
CA ALA A 233 20.61 2.45 -5.89
C ALA A 233 20.11 3.09 -4.60
N SER A 234 19.56 2.27 -3.73
CA SER A 234 19.25 2.68 -2.35
C SER A 234 19.49 1.54 -1.39
N LEU A 235 19.97 1.89 -0.20
CA LEU A 235 20.13 0.99 0.93
C LEU A 235 19.33 1.55 2.09
N GLN A 236 18.58 0.70 2.74
CA GLN A 236 17.85 1.04 3.95
C GLN A 236 18.16 0.03 5.03
N ALA A 237 18.43 0.51 6.23
CA ALA A 237 18.60 -0.31 7.44
C ALA A 237 17.76 0.27 8.56
N SER A 238 17.11 -0.59 9.34
CA SER A 238 16.31 -0.23 10.52
C SER A 238 16.34 -1.35 11.55
N LEU A 239 15.80 -1.11 12.75
CA LEU A 239 15.65 -2.15 13.76
C LEU A 239 14.71 -3.28 13.33
N LEU A 240 13.85 -3.04 12.31
CA LEU A 240 12.90 -4.01 11.78
C LEU A 240 13.46 -4.82 10.60
N GLY A 241 14.67 -4.48 10.14
CA GLY A 241 15.30 -5.13 9.00
C GLY A 241 15.95 -4.16 8.04
N GLY A 242 16.17 -4.59 6.80
CA GLY A 242 16.82 -3.76 5.79
C GLY A 242 16.38 -4.11 4.37
N SER A 243 16.63 -3.19 3.44
CA SER A 243 16.43 -3.41 2.01
C SER A 243 17.56 -2.82 1.19
N ALA A 244 17.79 -3.40 0.04
CA ALA A 244 18.68 -2.88 -0.98
C ALA A 244 17.98 -2.90 -2.34
N PHE A 245 18.12 -1.82 -3.07
CA PHE A 245 17.60 -1.67 -4.41
C PHE A 245 18.70 -1.20 -5.34
N ILE A 246 18.73 -1.74 -6.55
CA ILE A 246 19.57 -1.26 -7.64
C ILE A 246 18.77 -1.23 -8.94
N GLY A 247 18.82 -0.10 -9.61
CA GLY A 247 18.24 0.13 -10.93
C GLY A 247 19.30 0.51 -11.94
N TYR A 248 19.21 -0.06 -13.13
CA TYR A 248 20.13 0.24 -14.22
C TYR A 248 19.35 0.49 -15.51
N ALA A 249 19.81 1.45 -16.28
CA ALA A 249 19.35 1.72 -17.64
C ALA A 249 20.51 1.79 -18.61
N SER A 250 20.35 1.20 -19.79
CA SER A 250 21.34 1.28 -20.86
C SER A 250 21.52 2.72 -21.30
N LYS A 251 22.78 3.15 -21.52
CA LYS A 251 23.10 4.49 -22.00
C LYS A 251 22.44 4.73 -23.36
N GLN A 252 21.91 5.92 -23.54
CA GLN A 252 21.31 6.35 -24.80
C GLN A 252 22.08 7.54 -25.37
N LYS A 253 22.16 7.60 -26.71
CA LYS A 253 22.62 8.79 -27.39
C LYS A 253 21.43 9.78 -27.43
N ILE A 254 21.64 10.99 -26.93
CA ILE A 254 20.65 12.09 -27.02
C ILE A 254 20.40 12.31 -28.53
N THR A 255 19.13 12.27 -28.93
CA THR A 255 18.76 12.58 -30.31
C THR A 255 19.06 14.03 -30.62
N PRO A 256 19.33 14.39 -31.90
CA PRO A 256 19.63 15.77 -32.31
C PRO A 256 18.55 16.78 -31.88
N ASN A 257 17.32 16.32 -31.69
CA ASN A 257 16.16 17.13 -31.26
C ASN A 257 16.06 17.30 -29.73
N GLY A 258 17.08 16.90 -28.94
CA GLY A 258 17.09 17.07 -27.48
C GLY A 258 16.15 16.15 -26.71
N GLN A 259 15.41 15.26 -27.36
CA GLN A 259 14.59 14.25 -26.69
C GLN A 259 15.49 13.12 -26.17
N GLN A 260 15.34 12.78 -24.90
CA GLN A 260 15.96 11.57 -24.33
C GLN A 260 15.11 10.37 -24.79
N PRO A 261 15.61 9.51 -25.66
CA PRO A 261 14.85 8.32 -26.04
C PRO A 261 14.72 7.36 -24.85
N THR A 262 13.67 6.52 -24.84
CA THR A 262 13.48 5.50 -23.80
C THR A 262 14.62 4.48 -23.81
N PRO A 263 15.16 4.05 -22.64
CA PRO A 263 16.22 3.05 -22.56
C PRO A 263 15.83 1.74 -23.26
N LYS A 264 16.71 1.20 -24.10
CA LYS A 264 16.48 -0.10 -24.73
C LYS A 264 16.47 -1.26 -23.74
N PHE A 265 17.22 -1.13 -22.68
CA PHE A 265 17.32 -2.13 -21.63
C PHE A 265 17.30 -1.46 -20.27
N THR A 266 16.42 -1.94 -19.38
CA THR A 266 16.41 -1.54 -17.97
C THR A 266 16.30 -2.78 -17.08
N MET A 267 16.88 -2.70 -15.90
CA MET A 267 16.70 -3.71 -14.86
C MET A 267 16.60 -3.05 -13.49
N SER A 268 15.77 -3.62 -12.64
CA SER A 268 15.61 -3.26 -11.24
C SER A 268 15.70 -4.52 -10.42
N HIS A 269 16.48 -4.47 -9.34
CA HIS A 269 16.62 -5.57 -8.40
C HIS A 269 16.38 -5.02 -7.01
N GLY A 270 15.57 -5.73 -6.23
CA GLY A 270 15.30 -5.40 -4.83
C GLY A 270 15.45 -6.63 -3.97
N ILE A 271 16.15 -6.51 -2.87
CA ILE A 271 16.23 -7.52 -1.82
C ILE A 271 15.74 -6.90 -0.51
N ARG A 272 14.92 -7.63 0.25
CA ARG A 272 14.42 -7.19 1.53
C ARG A 272 14.64 -8.29 2.56
N TYR A 273 15.14 -7.90 3.72
CA TYR A 273 15.20 -8.72 4.91
C TYR A 273 14.40 -8.03 6.01
N LYS A 274 13.55 -8.77 6.70
CA LYS A 274 12.72 -8.25 7.78
C LYS A 274 12.72 -9.21 8.96
N THR A 275 12.74 -8.64 10.15
CA THR A 275 12.53 -9.36 11.38
C THR A 275 11.60 -8.56 12.29
N ASN A 276 10.51 -9.17 12.72
CA ASN A 276 9.57 -8.55 13.65
C ASN A 276 9.92 -8.87 15.12
N ARG A 277 11.07 -9.47 15.37
CA ARG A 277 11.46 -9.91 16.74
C ARG A 277 11.35 -8.79 17.76
N TYR A 278 11.81 -7.60 17.40
CA TYR A 278 11.75 -6.43 18.26
C TYR A 278 10.30 -5.97 18.53
N LEU A 279 9.45 -5.96 17.51
CA LEU A 279 8.04 -5.62 17.62
C LEU A 279 7.28 -6.64 18.46
N LEU A 280 7.46 -7.91 18.15
CA LEU A 280 6.75 -9.00 18.80
C LEU A 280 7.19 -9.18 20.28
N GLY A 281 8.40 -8.78 20.62
CA GLY A 281 8.86 -8.74 22.00
C GLY A 281 8.13 -7.73 22.90
N SER A 282 7.35 -6.81 22.32
CA SER A 282 6.50 -5.86 23.06
C SER A 282 5.06 -6.30 23.21
N LEU A 283 4.67 -7.42 22.64
CA LEU A 283 3.36 -8.01 22.86
C LEU A 283 3.21 -8.41 24.32
N GLU A 284 2.01 -8.29 24.85
CA GLU A 284 1.69 -8.86 26.18
C GLU A 284 1.76 -10.39 26.18
N THR A 285 1.48 -11.01 25.03
CA THR A 285 1.73 -12.43 24.81
C THR A 285 3.25 -12.63 24.77
N LYS A 286 3.84 -12.82 25.94
CA LYS A 286 5.26 -13.06 26.06
C LYS A 286 5.63 -14.36 25.37
N GLY A 287 6.72 -14.34 24.61
CA GLY A 287 7.21 -15.49 23.91
C GLY A 287 8.53 -15.19 23.23
N GLU A 288 9.27 -16.21 22.88
CA GLU A 288 10.45 -16.08 22.07
C GLU A 288 10.06 -16.14 20.60
N TYR A 289 9.95 -14.97 19.98
CA TYR A 289 9.62 -14.81 18.56
C TYR A 289 10.90 -14.75 17.74
N ARG A 290 11.02 -15.59 16.74
CA ARG A 290 12.17 -15.63 15.82
C ARG A 290 11.70 -15.55 14.35
N PRO A 291 11.00 -14.47 13.94
CA PRO A 291 10.62 -14.27 12.55
C PRO A 291 11.84 -13.91 11.70
N ASN A 292 11.90 -14.46 10.51
CA ASN A 292 12.94 -14.21 9.53
C ASN A 292 12.33 -14.27 8.14
N PHE A 293 12.22 -13.11 7.49
CA PHE A 293 11.58 -12.95 6.20
C PHE A 293 12.60 -12.40 5.21
N LEU A 294 12.76 -13.10 4.10
CA LEU A 294 13.67 -12.71 3.01
C LEU A 294 12.92 -12.77 1.70
N ASP A 295 13.02 -11.71 0.89
CA ASP A 295 12.58 -11.74 -0.49
C ASP A 295 13.58 -11.07 -1.43
N TYR A 296 13.64 -11.58 -2.64
CA TYR A 296 14.37 -11.01 -3.76
C TYR A 296 13.44 -10.87 -4.95
N GLN A 297 13.47 -9.70 -5.57
CA GLN A 297 12.69 -9.39 -6.76
C GLN A 297 13.56 -8.78 -7.85
N ALA A 298 13.21 -9.11 -9.10
CA ALA A 298 13.82 -8.55 -10.29
C ALA A 298 12.72 -8.09 -11.26
N TYR A 299 12.91 -6.93 -11.87
CA TYR A 299 12.09 -6.45 -12.97
C TYR A 299 13.02 -6.02 -14.11
N ILE A 300 12.92 -6.67 -15.22
CA ILE A 300 13.81 -6.48 -16.39
C ILE A 300 12.94 -6.08 -17.57
N THR A 301 13.33 -5.03 -18.29
CA THR A 301 12.66 -4.64 -19.54
C THR A 301 13.66 -4.55 -20.68
N TYR A 302 13.24 -5.03 -21.85
CA TYR A 302 14.03 -4.97 -23.07
C TYR A 302 13.15 -4.47 -24.21
N GLN A 303 13.53 -3.33 -24.80
CA GLN A 303 12.85 -2.71 -25.92
C GLN A 303 13.84 -2.56 -27.10
N PRO A 304 13.98 -3.59 -27.94
CA PRO A 304 14.93 -3.57 -29.05
C PRO A 304 14.63 -2.44 -30.05
N ASN A 305 13.35 -2.11 -30.25
CA ASN A 305 12.87 -1.06 -31.12
C ASN A 305 11.49 -0.54 -30.63
N GLU A 306 10.94 0.46 -31.30
CA GLU A 306 9.66 1.08 -30.95
C GLU A 306 8.45 0.13 -31.09
N ARG A 307 8.58 -0.98 -31.81
CA ARG A 307 7.49 -1.92 -32.08
C ARG A 307 7.42 -3.06 -31.07
N TRP A 308 8.50 -3.39 -30.41
CA TRP A 308 8.58 -4.54 -29.52
C TRP A 308 9.12 -4.16 -28.15
N SER A 309 8.45 -4.60 -27.12
CA SER A 309 8.98 -4.57 -25.75
C SER A 309 8.72 -5.90 -25.03
N MET A 310 9.66 -6.26 -24.19
CA MET A 310 9.59 -7.45 -23.33
C MET A 310 9.80 -7.01 -21.89
N ASP A 311 8.95 -7.46 -21.01
CA ASP A 311 8.99 -7.21 -19.57
C ASP A 311 9.05 -8.55 -18.83
N MET A 312 9.93 -8.69 -17.84
CA MET A 312 10.08 -9.88 -17.01
C MET A 312 10.06 -9.48 -15.53
N ILE A 313 9.29 -10.20 -14.73
CA ILE A 313 9.30 -10.08 -13.27
C ILE A 313 9.64 -11.44 -12.68
N GLY A 314 10.52 -11.45 -11.69
CA GLY A 314 10.83 -12.62 -10.87
C GLY A 314 10.76 -12.25 -9.39
N ASN A 315 10.22 -13.16 -8.58
CA ASN A 315 10.21 -13.04 -7.12
C ASN A 315 10.53 -14.39 -6.49
N ILE A 316 11.40 -14.38 -5.51
CA ILE A 316 11.72 -15.52 -4.64
C ILE A 316 11.57 -15.02 -3.21
N SER A 317 10.70 -15.67 -2.43
CA SER A 317 10.44 -15.28 -1.06
C SER A 317 10.49 -16.50 -0.15
N GLU A 318 11.13 -16.34 1.00
CA GLU A 318 11.19 -17.33 2.06
C GLU A 318 10.88 -16.66 3.41
N ASN A 319 9.79 -17.08 4.02
CA ASN A 319 9.30 -16.56 5.29
C ASN A 319 9.33 -17.67 6.34
N HIS A 320 10.06 -17.45 7.42
CA HIS A 320 10.10 -18.33 8.58
C HIS A 320 9.52 -17.61 9.77
N TYR A 321 8.66 -18.29 10.49
CA TYR A 321 8.13 -17.81 11.75
C TYR A 321 8.28 -18.93 12.78
N ASN A 322 9.05 -18.69 13.82
CA ASN A 322 9.18 -19.58 14.95
C ASN A 322 8.71 -18.85 16.20
N PHE A 323 7.88 -19.49 16.98
CA PHE A 323 7.34 -18.96 18.21
C PHE A 323 7.43 -20.02 19.32
N VAL A 324 7.98 -19.64 20.46
CA VAL A 324 7.97 -20.40 21.69
C VAL A 324 7.24 -19.56 22.71
N PRO A 325 6.01 -19.96 23.12
CA PRO A 325 5.24 -19.20 24.09
C PRO A 325 5.95 -19.22 25.43
N THR A 326 5.82 -18.14 26.19
CA THR A 326 6.26 -18.07 27.59
C THR A 326 5.08 -17.75 28.49
N ASP A 327 5.24 -18.07 29.75
CA ASP A 327 4.23 -17.82 30.79
C ASP A 327 3.77 -16.37 30.79
N ARG A 328 2.49 -16.17 30.99
CA ARG A 328 1.90 -14.84 31.04
C ARG A 328 0.88 -14.71 32.15
N GLU A 329 0.71 -13.46 32.56
CA GLU A 329 -0.36 -13.04 33.46
C GLU A 329 -1.06 -11.84 32.84
N THR A 330 -2.38 -11.87 32.74
CA THR A 330 -3.21 -10.80 32.19
C THR A 330 -4.34 -10.49 33.15
N SER A 331 -4.46 -9.24 33.58
CA SER A 331 -5.61 -8.77 34.38
C SER A 331 -6.64 -8.13 33.47
N PHE A 332 -7.90 -8.43 33.69
CA PHE A 332 -9.04 -7.93 32.91
C PHE A 332 -10.29 -7.79 33.76
N GLY A 333 -11.30 -7.07 33.27
CA GLY A 333 -12.55 -6.81 33.95
C GLY A 333 -12.82 -5.33 34.22
N THR A 334 -13.66 -5.04 35.19
CA THR A 334 -13.96 -3.67 35.62
C THR A 334 -13.22 -3.36 36.93
N MET A 335 -13.18 -2.06 37.33
CA MET A 335 -12.52 -1.64 38.58
C MET A 335 -13.08 -2.36 39.83
N GLU A 336 -14.34 -2.79 39.73
CA GLU A 336 -15.04 -3.49 40.83
C GLU A 336 -14.98 -5.02 40.71
N ASN A 337 -14.48 -5.54 39.61
CA ASN A 337 -14.44 -6.98 39.36
C ASN A 337 -13.26 -7.31 38.44
N VAL A 338 -12.05 -7.29 39.02
CA VAL A 338 -10.80 -7.60 38.32
C VAL A 338 -10.50 -9.09 38.42
N LYS A 339 -10.31 -9.74 37.30
CA LYS A 339 -9.85 -11.13 37.20
C LYS A 339 -8.39 -11.17 36.72
N THR A 340 -7.66 -12.14 37.22
CA THR A 340 -6.30 -12.42 36.77
C THR A 340 -6.23 -13.78 36.09
N PHE A 341 -5.79 -13.79 34.85
CA PHE A 341 -5.56 -14.99 34.05
C PHE A 341 -4.07 -15.26 33.92
N LYS A 342 -3.62 -16.38 34.48
CA LYS A 342 -2.23 -16.87 34.41
C LYS A 342 -2.18 -18.10 33.52
N VAL A 343 -1.22 -18.15 32.62
CA VAL A 343 -0.98 -19.32 31.76
C VAL A 343 0.49 -19.68 31.79
N TYR A 344 0.76 -20.94 32.03
CA TYR A 344 2.05 -21.57 31.86
C TYR A 344 2.05 -22.34 30.55
N PHE A 345 2.99 -22.01 29.68
CA PHE A 345 3.05 -22.58 28.34
C PHE A 345 4.25 -23.53 28.21
N ASP A 346 4.07 -24.55 27.39
CA ASP A 346 5.12 -25.40 26.85
C ASP A 346 4.86 -25.66 25.36
N GLY A 347 5.93 -25.90 24.60
CA GLY A 347 5.84 -26.22 23.18
C GLY A 347 6.35 -25.12 22.25
N GLN A 348 6.04 -25.26 20.96
CA GLN A 348 6.51 -24.35 19.93
C GLN A 348 5.62 -24.35 18.70
N GLU A 349 5.69 -23.25 17.93
CA GLU A 349 5.12 -23.11 16.60
C GLU A 349 6.23 -22.82 15.58
N ARG A 350 6.13 -23.46 14.44
CA ARG A 350 7.04 -23.24 13.31
C ARG A 350 6.28 -23.19 12.00
N ASP A 351 6.33 -22.05 11.34
CA ASP A 351 5.73 -21.85 10.04
C ASP A 351 6.79 -21.50 9.01
N VAL A 352 6.62 -22.04 7.81
CA VAL A 352 7.53 -21.83 6.68
C VAL A 352 6.70 -21.61 5.42
N PHE A 353 6.92 -20.47 4.77
CA PHE A 353 6.27 -20.13 3.49
C PHE A 353 7.35 -19.84 2.46
N ARG A 354 7.39 -20.65 1.39
CA ARG A 354 8.32 -20.46 0.27
C ARG A 354 7.53 -20.19 -0.98
N THR A 355 7.76 -19.03 -1.59
CA THR A 355 7.06 -18.59 -2.78
C THR A 355 8.04 -18.32 -3.91
N LEU A 356 7.73 -18.83 -5.08
CA LEU A 356 8.38 -18.53 -6.34
C LEU A 356 7.33 -17.97 -7.32
N PHE A 357 7.58 -16.79 -7.86
CA PHE A 357 6.70 -16.15 -8.82
C PHE A 357 7.53 -15.60 -9.99
N GLY A 358 7.06 -15.84 -11.19
CA GLY A 358 7.71 -15.36 -12.41
C GLY A 358 6.71 -14.96 -13.48
N THR A 359 7.06 -13.92 -14.25
CA THR A 359 6.26 -13.47 -15.39
C THR A 359 7.12 -13.09 -16.57
N VAL A 360 6.60 -13.32 -17.77
CA VAL A 360 7.16 -12.82 -19.03
C VAL A 360 6.04 -12.19 -19.83
N ALA A 361 6.23 -10.95 -20.25
CA ALA A 361 5.28 -10.25 -21.09
C ALA A 361 5.96 -9.74 -22.36
N ILE A 362 5.35 -9.96 -23.50
CA ILE A 362 5.81 -9.47 -24.81
C ILE A 362 4.73 -8.55 -25.35
N THR A 363 5.09 -7.30 -25.61
CA THR A 363 4.21 -6.30 -26.19
C THR A 363 4.64 -5.96 -27.60
N ARG A 364 3.70 -5.97 -28.54
CA ARG A 364 3.88 -5.51 -29.90
C ARG A 364 3.03 -4.27 -30.15
N HIS A 365 3.68 -3.16 -30.48
CA HIS A 365 3.04 -1.93 -30.92
C HIS A 365 2.84 -2.02 -32.44
N LEU A 366 1.59 -2.22 -32.88
CA LEU A 366 1.21 -2.31 -34.29
C LEU A 366 1.19 -0.92 -34.93
N LYS A 367 0.66 0.06 -34.18
CA LYS A 367 0.62 1.49 -34.47
C LYS A 367 0.85 2.25 -33.15
N PRO A 368 1.16 3.55 -33.16
CA PRO A 368 1.28 4.34 -31.93
C PRO A 368 0.05 4.23 -31.00
N ALA A 369 -1.14 4.04 -31.59
CA ALA A 369 -2.42 3.93 -30.87
C ALA A 369 -2.87 2.47 -30.62
N THR A 370 -2.12 1.46 -31.05
CA THR A 370 -2.57 0.05 -30.99
C THR A 370 -1.43 -0.85 -30.52
N SER A 371 -1.67 -1.58 -29.44
CA SER A 371 -0.72 -2.56 -28.92
C SER A 371 -1.41 -3.89 -28.55
N ILE A 372 -0.66 -4.97 -28.71
CA ILE A 372 -1.05 -6.31 -28.27
C ILE A 372 0.02 -6.80 -27.29
N LYS A 373 -0.39 -7.31 -26.15
CA LYS A 373 0.47 -7.82 -25.09
C LYS A 373 0.11 -9.27 -24.78
N LEU A 374 1.08 -10.16 -24.90
CA LEU A 374 0.99 -11.54 -24.45
C LEU A 374 1.77 -11.66 -23.14
N LEU A 375 1.15 -12.19 -22.10
CA LEU A 375 1.72 -12.31 -20.78
C LEU A 375 1.55 -13.74 -20.27
N ALA A 376 2.64 -14.37 -19.85
CA ALA A 376 2.65 -15.65 -19.17
C ALA A 376 3.14 -15.45 -17.73
N SER A 377 2.50 -16.11 -16.76
CA SER A 377 2.93 -16.09 -15.36
C SER A 377 2.85 -17.48 -14.74
N ALA A 378 3.72 -17.71 -13.75
CA ALA A 378 3.73 -18.91 -12.93
C ALA A 378 3.96 -18.50 -11.48
N PHE A 379 3.14 -19.07 -10.59
CA PHE A 379 3.22 -18.91 -9.15
C PHE A 379 3.29 -20.30 -8.52
N HIS A 380 4.22 -20.48 -7.61
CA HIS A 380 4.39 -21.69 -6.83
C HIS A 380 4.60 -21.34 -5.37
N THR A 381 3.87 -21.97 -4.45
CA THR A 381 4.09 -21.82 -3.02
C THR A 381 4.10 -23.19 -2.34
N LYS A 382 5.01 -23.34 -1.37
CA LYS A 382 5.00 -24.42 -0.39
C LYS A 382 4.83 -23.81 0.98
N GLU A 383 3.83 -24.25 1.68
CA GLU A 383 3.39 -23.71 2.94
C GLU A 383 3.37 -24.80 3.99
N GLN A 384 3.92 -24.50 5.15
CA GLN A 384 3.95 -25.36 6.31
C GLN A 384 3.54 -24.54 7.51
N GLU A 385 2.61 -25.05 8.29
CA GLU A 385 2.22 -24.56 9.60
C GLU A 385 2.23 -25.74 10.57
N THR A 386 3.13 -25.70 11.54
CA THR A 386 3.28 -26.79 12.51
C THR A 386 3.42 -26.24 13.91
N PHE A 387 2.59 -26.70 14.81
CA PHE A 387 2.69 -26.35 16.22
C PHE A 387 2.32 -27.50 17.14
N ASP A 388 2.93 -27.48 18.30
CA ASP A 388 2.59 -28.25 19.49
C ASP A 388 2.65 -27.26 20.64
N ILE A 389 1.50 -26.86 21.18
CA ILE A 389 1.40 -25.88 22.26
C ILE A 389 0.52 -26.46 23.34
N GLN A 390 1.07 -26.56 24.54
CA GLN A 390 0.35 -26.92 25.75
C GLN A 390 0.28 -25.70 26.65
N GLY A 391 -0.88 -25.47 27.26
CA GLY A 391 -1.08 -24.42 28.24
C GLY A 391 -1.78 -24.94 29.48
N GLN A 392 -1.29 -24.55 30.66
CA GLN A 392 -1.99 -24.71 31.91
C GLN A 392 -2.38 -23.33 32.40
N TYR A 393 -3.64 -23.11 32.71
CA TYR A 393 -4.12 -21.79 33.09
C TYR A 393 -4.84 -21.79 34.44
N TRP A 394 -4.77 -20.63 35.11
CA TRP A 394 -5.49 -20.30 36.33
C TRP A 394 -6.25 -19.00 36.07
N LEU A 395 -7.48 -18.98 36.53
CA LEU A 395 -8.33 -17.80 36.57
C LEU A 395 -8.63 -17.49 38.04
N ASP A 396 -8.13 -16.36 38.49
CA ASP A 396 -8.27 -15.92 39.88
C ASP A 396 -9.11 -14.63 39.94
N ASP A 397 -9.95 -14.49 40.99
CA ASP A 397 -10.53 -13.21 41.34
C ASP A 397 -9.52 -12.40 42.16
N THR A 398 -9.12 -11.22 41.63
CA THR A 398 -8.10 -10.40 42.29
C THR A 398 -8.53 -9.81 43.62
N GLN A 399 -9.83 -9.60 43.82
CA GLN A 399 -10.36 -8.99 45.03
C GLN A 399 -10.61 -10.03 46.14
N THR A 400 -11.22 -11.14 45.80
CA THR A 400 -11.51 -12.21 46.75
C THR A 400 -10.35 -13.18 46.90
N GLN A 401 -9.34 -13.16 46.01
CA GLN A 401 -8.28 -14.14 45.91
C GLN A 401 -8.80 -15.58 45.74
N GLU A 402 -10.01 -15.72 45.25
CA GLU A 402 -10.64 -16.99 44.99
C GLU A 402 -10.22 -17.51 43.60
N GLN A 403 -9.86 -18.77 43.55
CA GLN A 403 -9.53 -19.46 42.32
C GLN A 403 -10.83 -19.85 41.61
N LEU A 404 -11.11 -19.18 40.49
CA LEU A 404 -12.34 -19.36 39.72
C LEU A 404 -12.25 -20.49 38.71
N GLY A 405 -11.07 -20.78 38.22
CA GLY A 405 -10.88 -21.80 37.20
C GLY A 405 -9.45 -22.23 37.04
N VAL A 406 -9.26 -23.53 36.77
CA VAL A 406 -7.98 -24.15 36.39
C VAL A 406 -8.26 -25.03 35.18
N GLY A 407 -7.41 -24.95 34.19
CA GLY A 407 -7.57 -25.79 33.01
C GLY A 407 -6.25 -26.08 32.30
N THR A 408 -6.28 -27.09 31.47
CA THR A 408 -5.18 -27.50 30.62
C THR A 408 -5.72 -27.66 29.20
N TYR A 409 -4.95 -27.19 28.23
CA TYR A 409 -5.22 -27.45 26.82
C TYR A 409 -3.96 -27.82 26.07
N MET A 410 -4.14 -28.56 24.99
CA MET A 410 -3.07 -28.89 24.07
C MET A 410 -3.60 -28.72 22.65
N GLU A 411 -2.86 -27.95 21.86
CA GLU A 411 -3.13 -27.73 20.45
C GLU A 411 -2.01 -28.32 19.61
N HIS A 412 -2.38 -29.09 18.60
CA HIS A 412 -1.45 -29.71 17.66
C HIS A 412 -1.87 -29.43 16.23
N ALA A 413 -0.92 -29.08 15.38
CA ALA A 413 -1.15 -29.00 13.94
C ALA A 413 0.06 -29.46 13.13
N ARG A 414 -0.26 -30.10 11.98
CA ARG A 414 0.69 -30.48 10.93
C ARG A 414 0.01 -30.17 9.60
N ASN A 415 0.09 -28.91 9.19
CA ASN A 415 -0.57 -28.42 7.98
C ASN A 415 0.47 -28.16 6.90
N TYR A 416 0.29 -28.80 5.76
CA TYR A 416 1.13 -28.65 4.59
C TYR A 416 0.26 -28.36 3.37
N LEU A 417 0.65 -27.33 2.61
CA LEU A 417 -0.06 -26.95 1.39
C LEU A 417 0.97 -26.64 0.29
N THR A 418 0.66 -27.07 -0.92
CA THR A 418 1.39 -26.68 -2.12
C THR A 418 0.40 -26.15 -3.13
N ALA A 419 0.64 -24.96 -3.66
CA ALA A 419 -0.20 -24.37 -4.70
C ALA A 419 0.65 -23.98 -5.92
N ASP A 420 0.16 -24.39 -7.09
CA ASP A 420 0.70 -24.05 -8.40
C ASP A 420 -0.38 -23.31 -9.19
N VAL A 421 -0.09 -22.11 -9.65
CA VAL A 421 -0.98 -21.34 -10.51
C VAL A 421 -0.20 -20.84 -11.73
N GLN A 422 -0.64 -21.26 -12.91
CA GLN A 422 -0.07 -20.80 -14.17
C GLN A 422 -1.13 -20.01 -14.93
N SER A 423 -0.74 -18.94 -15.60
CA SER A 423 -1.68 -18.20 -16.44
C SER A 423 -1.05 -17.71 -17.75
N LEU A 424 -1.89 -17.65 -18.77
CA LEU A 424 -1.58 -17.04 -20.05
C LEU A 424 -2.66 -15.99 -20.34
N LYS A 425 -2.23 -14.73 -20.53
CA LYS A 425 -3.12 -13.59 -20.76
C LYS A 425 -2.75 -12.88 -22.05
N LEU A 426 -3.73 -12.67 -22.91
CA LEU A 426 -3.63 -11.84 -24.12
C LEU A 426 -4.40 -10.54 -23.87
N MET A 427 -3.78 -9.41 -24.15
CA MET A 427 -4.40 -8.08 -24.02
C MET A 427 -4.23 -7.29 -25.31
N ALA A 428 -5.23 -6.51 -25.68
CA ALA A 428 -5.19 -5.60 -26.81
C ALA A 428 -5.70 -4.23 -26.38
N ASN A 429 -4.94 -3.18 -26.70
CA ASN A 429 -5.31 -1.79 -26.44
C ASN A 429 -5.37 -1.03 -27.76
N HIS A 430 -6.41 -0.20 -27.93
CA HIS A 430 -6.60 0.62 -29.12
C HIS A 430 -7.19 1.97 -28.75
N LYS A 431 -6.52 3.06 -29.17
CA LYS A 431 -7.00 4.42 -29.03
C LYS A 431 -7.49 4.95 -30.37
N ALA A 432 -8.76 5.32 -30.44
CA ALA A 432 -9.38 5.83 -31.65
C ALA A 432 -10.17 7.11 -31.34
N GLY A 433 -9.60 8.27 -31.62
CA GLY A 433 -10.24 9.55 -31.34
C GLY A 433 -10.59 9.72 -29.86
N LYS A 434 -11.86 9.66 -29.52
CA LYS A 434 -12.41 9.82 -28.15
C LYS A 434 -12.51 8.50 -27.36
N HIS A 435 -12.20 7.37 -27.99
CA HIS A 435 -12.29 6.02 -27.44
C HIS A 435 -10.93 5.52 -27.01
N ASP A 436 -10.85 4.87 -25.84
CA ASP A 436 -9.69 4.15 -25.32
C ASP A 436 -10.16 2.73 -24.96
N MET A 437 -10.03 1.82 -25.95
CA MET A 437 -10.56 0.46 -25.89
C MET A 437 -9.51 -0.49 -25.38
N GLU A 438 -9.91 -1.38 -24.49
CA GLU A 438 -9.08 -2.46 -23.97
C GLU A 438 -9.87 -3.77 -23.97
N ALA A 439 -9.24 -4.84 -24.45
CA ALA A 439 -9.77 -6.19 -24.40
C ALA A 439 -8.71 -7.17 -23.90
N GLY A 440 -9.13 -8.22 -23.20
CA GLY A 440 -8.21 -9.24 -22.75
C GLY A 440 -8.90 -10.59 -22.58
N ALA A 441 -8.10 -11.65 -22.73
CA ALA A 441 -8.49 -13.03 -22.43
C ALA A 441 -7.41 -13.70 -21.61
N THR A 442 -7.78 -14.48 -20.61
CA THR A 442 -6.88 -15.17 -19.69
C THR A 442 -7.30 -16.61 -19.52
N ILE A 443 -6.33 -17.52 -19.52
CA ILE A 443 -6.51 -18.90 -19.09
C ILE A 443 -5.62 -19.12 -17.90
N LYS A 444 -6.18 -19.65 -16.80
CA LYS A 444 -5.46 -20.01 -15.57
C LYS A 444 -5.59 -21.51 -15.33
N TRP A 445 -4.51 -22.12 -14.89
CA TRP A 445 -4.47 -23.51 -14.40
C TRP A 445 -4.06 -23.46 -12.95
N GLU A 446 -4.86 -24.08 -12.10
CA GLU A 446 -4.66 -24.11 -10.65
C GLU A 446 -4.54 -25.55 -10.19
N ARG A 447 -3.55 -25.82 -9.37
CA ARG A 447 -3.38 -27.10 -8.67
C ARG A 447 -3.00 -26.80 -7.24
N ILE A 448 -3.84 -27.22 -6.28
CA ILE A 448 -3.61 -27.03 -4.86
C ILE A 448 -3.70 -28.38 -4.18
N LYS A 449 -2.68 -28.73 -3.42
CA LYS A 449 -2.61 -29.94 -2.62
C LYS A 449 -2.51 -29.57 -1.16
N GLU A 450 -3.35 -30.12 -0.33
CA GLU A 450 -3.38 -29.94 1.11
C GLU A 450 -3.26 -31.29 1.82
N ASN A 451 -2.49 -31.30 2.90
CA ASN A 451 -2.47 -32.36 3.88
C ASN A 451 -2.41 -31.70 5.26
N SER A 452 -3.53 -31.75 5.97
CA SER A 452 -3.68 -31.11 7.27
C SER A 452 -4.15 -32.10 8.31
N ARG A 453 -3.51 -32.04 9.48
CA ARG A 453 -3.94 -32.76 10.67
C ARG A 453 -3.87 -31.82 11.85
N GLU A 454 -5.01 -31.62 12.49
CA GLU A 454 -5.12 -30.78 13.68
C GLU A 454 -5.89 -31.51 14.74
N TYR A 455 -5.51 -31.30 15.99
CA TYR A 455 -6.36 -31.69 17.11
C TYR A 455 -6.19 -30.72 18.28
N GLU A 456 -7.23 -30.66 19.10
CA GLU A 456 -7.27 -29.87 20.31
C GLU A 456 -7.83 -30.73 21.46
N MET A 457 -7.07 -30.80 22.53
CA MET A 457 -7.49 -31.44 23.77
C MET A 457 -7.67 -30.38 24.86
N ARG A 458 -8.77 -30.50 25.62
CA ARG A 458 -9.01 -29.61 26.77
C ARG A 458 -9.59 -30.40 27.93
N ASP A 459 -9.35 -29.91 29.12
CA ASP A 459 -10.10 -30.39 30.28
C ASP A 459 -11.46 -29.69 30.41
N SER A 460 -12.22 -30.01 31.46
CA SER A 460 -13.60 -29.61 31.63
C SER A 460 -13.84 -28.12 31.82
N SER A 461 -12.87 -27.39 32.29
CA SER A 461 -13.09 -25.98 32.54
C SER A 461 -13.04 -25.15 31.24
N GLY A 462 -14.11 -25.17 30.49
CA GLY A 462 -14.18 -24.38 29.29
C GLY A 462 -15.28 -24.73 28.32
N TYR A 463 -15.79 -25.96 28.35
CA TYR A 463 -16.64 -26.42 27.25
C TYR A 463 -17.75 -27.38 27.64
N ASN A 464 -18.21 -27.39 28.88
CA ASN A 464 -19.20 -28.34 29.37
C ASN A 464 -18.78 -29.82 29.22
N ILE A 465 -17.49 -30.08 29.16
CA ILE A 465 -16.96 -31.44 29.07
C ILE A 465 -16.81 -31.97 30.50
N PRO A 466 -17.21 -33.19 30.83
CA PRO A 466 -16.97 -33.75 32.14
C PRO A 466 -15.50 -33.72 32.52
N HIS A 467 -15.16 -33.17 33.65
CA HIS A 467 -13.78 -33.10 34.17
C HIS A 467 -13.19 -34.49 34.40
N SER A 468 -11.97 -34.70 33.94
CA SER A 468 -11.16 -35.87 34.28
C SER A 468 -9.79 -35.46 34.80
N ALA A 469 -9.51 -35.86 36.03
CA ALA A 469 -8.22 -35.57 36.65
C ALA A 469 -7.03 -36.31 36.02
N SER A 470 -7.29 -37.29 35.15
CA SER A 470 -6.27 -38.19 34.63
C SER A 470 -6.10 -38.13 33.10
N ARG A 471 -6.94 -37.35 32.35
CA ARG A 471 -6.84 -37.26 30.90
C ARG A 471 -7.39 -35.92 30.40
N LEU A 472 -6.87 -35.46 29.24
CA LEU A 472 -7.44 -34.39 28.43
C LEU A 472 -8.40 -35.02 27.41
N ASP A 473 -9.57 -34.43 27.23
CA ASP A 473 -10.52 -34.88 26.25
C ASP A 473 -10.28 -34.18 24.89
N LEU A 474 -10.44 -34.97 23.81
CA LEU A 474 -10.36 -34.47 22.45
C LEU A 474 -11.64 -33.71 22.12
N ILE A 475 -11.55 -32.38 21.97
CA ILE A 475 -12.70 -31.53 21.64
C ILE A 475 -12.77 -31.16 20.17
N TYR A 476 -11.63 -31.27 19.47
CA TYR A 476 -11.52 -30.99 18.06
C TYR A 476 -10.50 -31.92 17.44
N SER A 477 -10.83 -32.45 16.26
CA SER A 477 -9.90 -33.20 15.44
C SER A 477 -10.26 -32.97 13.98
N LEU A 478 -9.27 -32.64 13.17
CA LEU A 478 -9.43 -32.41 11.75
C LEU A 478 -8.40 -33.24 10.97
N ALA A 479 -8.87 -33.94 9.95
CA ALA A 479 -8.03 -34.57 8.93
C ALA A 479 -8.44 -34.09 7.55
N SER A 480 -7.51 -33.62 6.75
CA SER A 480 -7.73 -33.18 5.38
C SER A 480 -6.62 -33.71 4.49
N GLN A 481 -6.99 -34.36 3.42
CA GLN A 481 -6.06 -34.71 2.34
C GLN A 481 -6.77 -34.51 1.02
N ASN A 482 -6.64 -33.31 0.50
CA ASN A 482 -7.38 -32.86 -0.67
C ASN A 482 -6.46 -32.36 -1.79
N GLU A 483 -6.92 -32.53 -3.02
CA GLU A 483 -6.29 -31.95 -4.21
C GLU A 483 -7.36 -31.24 -5.04
N LEU A 484 -7.16 -29.97 -5.31
CA LEU A 484 -7.94 -29.17 -6.24
C LEU A 484 -7.15 -29.04 -7.55
N THR A 485 -7.75 -29.47 -8.66
CA THR A 485 -7.26 -29.16 -10.00
C THR A 485 -8.35 -28.47 -10.77
N SER A 486 -8.11 -27.23 -11.23
CA SER A 486 -9.11 -26.44 -11.94
C SER A 486 -8.52 -25.60 -13.06
N LYS A 487 -9.40 -25.18 -13.98
CA LYS A 487 -9.10 -24.20 -15.03
C LYS A 487 -10.08 -23.04 -14.93
N ARG A 488 -9.57 -21.83 -15.13
CA ARG A 488 -10.40 -20.63 -15.26
C ARG A 488 -10.15 -20.00 -16.62
N ILE A 489 -11.23 -19.66 -17.30
CA ILE A 489 -11.18 -18.93 -18.58
C ILE A 489 -11.91 -17.63 -18.36
N GLU A 490 -11.22 -16.51 -18.60
CA GLU A 490 -11.73 -15.18 -18.38
C GLU A 490 -11.55 -14.36 -19.65
N ALA A 491 -12.50 -13.49 -19.94
CA ALA A 491 -12.39 -12.53 -21.02
C ALA A 491 -13.05 -11.20 -20.60
N TYR A 492 -12.51 -10.09 -21.06
CA TYR A 492 -13.12 -8.78 -20.84
C TYR A 492 -12.96 -7.89 -22.06
N VAL A 493 -13.89 -6.98 -22.21
CA VAL A 493 -13.82 -5.86 -23.12
C VAL A 493 -14.33 -4.62 -22.39
N GLN A 494 -13.64 -3.51 -22.57
CA GLN A 494 -14.02 -2.21 -22.00
C GLN A 494 -13.61 -1.07 -22.92
N ASP A 495 -14.31 0.04 -22.80
CA ASP A 495 -14.01 1.28 -23.50
C ASP A 495 -14.15 2.47 -22.55
N THR A 496 -13.26 3.43 -22.68
CA THR A 496 -13.34 4.73 -22.04
C THR A 496 -13.60 5.79 -23.09
N TYR A 497 -14.86 6.24 -23.17
CA TYR A 497 -15.33 7.25 -24.13
C TYR A 497 -15.33 8.63 -23.49
N ARG A 498 -14.58 9.58 -24.09
CA ARG A 498 -14.50 10.97 -23.63
C ARG A 498 -15.22 11.89 -24.60
N PHE A 499 -16.19 12.64 -24.10
CA PHE A 499 -17.01 13.54 -24.93
C PHE A 499 -17.42 14.81 -24.18
N GLN A 500 -17.90 15.77 -24.91
CA GLN A 500 -18.40 17.03 -24.36
C GLN A 500 -19.90 17.14 -24.64
N LEU A 501 -20.66 17.69 -23.69
CA LEU A 501 -22.08 17.97 -23.82
C LEU A 501 -22.34 19.44 -23.57
N GLY A 502 -23.31 20.04 -24.35
CA GLY A 502 -23.83 21.38 -24.12
C GLY A 502 -22.76 22.45 -24.24
N GLN A 503 -22.22 22.68 -25.42
CA GLN A 503 -21.35 23.82 -25.64
C GLN A 503 -22.16 25.12 -25.44
N HIS A 504 -21.78 25.89 -24.42
CA HIS A 504 -22.35 27.20 -24.17
C HIS A 504 -21.22 28.23 -24.15
N THR A 505 -21.35 29.29 -24.92
CA THR A 505 -20.40 30.39 -24.87
C THR A 505 -20.86 31.36 -23.78
N ASP A 506 -20.05 31.61 -22.77
CA ASP A 506 -20.36 32.57 -21.73
C ASP A 506 -20.29 34.03 -22.25
N GLU A 507 -20.76 34.98 -21.47
CA GLU A 507 -20.75 36.41 -21.81
C GLU A 507 -19.33 36.97 -22.05
N GLN A 508 -18.30 36.23 -21.67
CA GLN A 508 -16.88 36.57 -21.84
C GLN A 508 -16.26 35.88 -23.05
N GLY A 509 -17.06 35.14 -23.87
CA GLY A 509 -16.61 34.46 -25.07
C GLY A 509 -15.92 33.10 -24.85
N HIS A 510 -15.91 32.57 -23.62
CA HIS A 510 -15.33 31.25 -23.32
C HIS A 510 -16.34 30.14 -23.66
N ASN A 511 -15.91 29.17 -24.43
CA ASN A 511 -16.68 27.95 -24.68
C ASN A 511 -16.63 27.04 -23.46
N ARG A 512 -17.74 26.97 -22.72
CA ARG A 512 -17.94 26.06 -21.60
C ARG A 512 -18.75 24.86 -22.03
N ALA A 513 -18.26 23.67 -21.68
CA ALA A 513 -18.97 22.42 -21.96
C ALA A 513 -18.80 21.47 -20.77
N TRP A 514 -19.77 20.59 -20.56
CA TRP A 514 -19.61 19.47 -19.68
C TRP A 514 -18.59 18.49 -20.27
N HIS A 515 -17.54 18.17 -19.53
CA HIS A 515 -16.60 17.14 -19.92
C HIS A 515 -17.04 15.81 -19.30
N MET A 516 -17.39 14.87 -20.14
CA MET A 516 -17.92 13.56 -19.75
C MET A 516 -16.90 12.48 -20.06
N THR A 517 -16.69 11.58 -19.09
CA THR A 517 -15.92 10.35 -19.26
C THR A 517 -16.81 9.17 -18.92
N LEU A 518 -17.14 8.36 -19.89
CA LEU A 518 -17.92 7.14 -19.74
C LEU A 518 -16.98 5.94 -19.88
N ASN A 519 -16.84 5.15 -18.81
CA ASN A 519 -16.17 3.87 -18.86
C ASN A 519 -17.21 2.77 -18.75
N TYR A 520 -17.23 1.85 -19.69
CA TYR A 520 -18.15 0.72 -19.71
C TYR A 520 -17.43 -0.53 -20.19
N GLY A 521 -17.86 -1.66 -19.68
CA GLY A 521 -17.25 -2.91 -20.05
C GLY A 521 -18.01 -4.11 -19.52
N VAL A 522 -17.62 -5.26 -19.99
CA VAL A 522 -18.16 -6.55 -19.57
C VAL A 522 -17.01 -7.52 -19.39
N ARG A 523 -17.12 -8.35 -18.36
CA ARG A 523 -16.21 -9.45 -18.07
C ARG A 523 -17.00 -10.75 -18.04
N LEU A 524 -16.42 -11.79 -18.59
CA LEU A 524 -16.92 -13.16 -18.56
C LEU A 524 -15.88 -14.02 -17.84
N SER A 525 -16.31 -14.88 -16.92
CA SER A 525 -15.46 -15.83 -16.24
C SER A 525 -16.14 -17.21 -16.21
N ASN A 526 -15.40 -18.25 -16.57
CA ASN A 526 -15.81 -19.64 -16.50
C ASN A 526 -14.85 -20.41 -15.61
N TRP A 527 -15.38 -21.19 -14.64
CA TRP A 527 -14.60 -22.03 -13.76
C TRP A 527 -14.94 -23.50 -13.97
N SER A 528 -13.95 -24.31 -14.31
CA SER A 528 -14.16 -25.71 -14.65
C SER A 528 -14.56 -26.60 -13.47
N TYR A 529 -14.22 -26.20 -12.24
CA TYR A 529 -14.45 -26.96 -11.02
C TYR A 529 -15.96 -27.22 -10.76
N ASN A 530 -16.74 -26.12 -10.79
CA ASN A 530 -18.20 -26.18 -10.62
C ASN A 530 -18.97 -25.95 -11.93
N ARG A 531 -18.28 -25.81 -13.09
CA ARG A 531 -18.82 -25.52 -14.42
C ARG A 531 -19.64 -24.23 -14.50
N GLU A 532 -19.38 -23.28 -13.62
CA GLU A 532 -20.09 -22.01 -13.55
C GLU A 532 -19.53 -21.04 -14.58
N THR A 533 -20.45 -20.29 -15.24
CA THR A 533 -20.09 -19.16 -16.08
C THR A 533 -20.81 -17.91 -15.57
N VAL A 534 -20.07 -16.86 -15.32
CA VAL A 534 -20.59 -15.59 -14.79
C VAL A 534 -20.26 -14.44 -15.73
N VAL A 535 -21.17 -13.45 -15.79
CA VAL A 535 -21.04 -12.25 -16.62
C VAL A 535 -21.14 -11.02 -15.74
N SER A 536 -20.14 -10.14 -15.80
CA SER A 536 -19.94 -8.98 -14.95
C SER A 536 -19.98 -7.69 -15.77
N PRO A 537 -21.15 -7.11 -16.07
CA PRO A 537 -21.24 -5.79 -16.70
C PRO A 537 -20.89 -4.69 -15.67
N ARG A 538 -20.17 -3.66 -16.13
CA ARG A 538 -19.74 -2.52 -15.31
C ARG A 538 -19.81 -1.24 -16.11
N ILE A 539 -20.24 -0.16 -15.45
CA ILE A 539 -20.34 1.17 -16.06
C ILE A 539 -19.96 2.23 -15.01
N SER A 540 -19.23 3.23 -15.44
CA SER A 540 -18.88 4.40 -14.65
C SER A 540 -18.95 5.64 -15.50
N LEU A 541 -19.63 6.67 -14.99
CA LEU A 541 -19.76 7.97 -15.62
C LEU A 541 -19.14 9.02 -14.73
N ALA A 542 -18.18 9.77 -15.24
CA ALA A 542 -17.65 10.96 -14.60
C ALA A 542 -18.01 12.19 -15.41
N ALA A 543 -18.45 13.25 -14.74
CA ALA A 543 -18.91 14.50 -15.32
C ALA A 543 -18.22 15.68 -14.63
N ILE A 544 -17.60 16.56 -15.42
CA ILE A 544 -17.09 17.87 -14.98
C ILE A 544 -18.05 18.91 -15.52
N PRO A 545 -18.79 19.61 -14.62
CA PRO A 545 -19.81 20.59 -15.05
C PRO A 545 -19.20 21.81 -15.76
N ALA A 546 -19.90 22.33 -16.76
CA ALA A 546 -19.51 23.54 -17.49
C ALA A 546 -19.37 24.79 -16.59
N TRP A 547 -20.14 24.84 -15.48
CA TRP A 547 -20.15 25.97 -14.54
C TRP A 547 -19.06 25.89 -13.47
N ASN A 548 -18.42 24.71 -13.25
CA ASN A 548 -17.35 24.58 -12.27
C ASN A 548 -16.36 23.45 -12.66
N GLU A 549 -15.26 23.82 -13.25
CA GLU A 549 -14.20 22.87 -13.65
C GLU A 549 -13.48 22.20 -12.47
N ASN A 550 -13.65 22.72 -11.26
CA ASN A 550 -13.05 22.14 -10.07
C ASN A 550 -13.88 21.02 -9.45
N LEU A 551 -15.10 20.85 -9.91
CA LEU A 551 -16.03 19.82 -9.47
C LEU A 551 -15.99 18.64 -10.45
N THR A 552 -15.88 17.43 -9.92
CA THR A 552 -16.08 16.19 -10.67
C THR A 552 -17.14 15.35 -9.96
N LEU A 553 -18.17 14.99 -10.66
CA LEU A 553 -19.22 14.07 -10.20
C LEU A 553 -18.97 12.71 -10.83
N ARG A 554 -19.11 11.63 -10.07
CA ARG A 554 -18.94 10.28 -10.60
C ARG A 554 -20.04 9.36 -10.08
N LEU A 555 -20.58 8.54 -10.97
CA LEU A 555 -21.51 7.47 -10.66
C LEU A 555 -20.97 6.17 -11.27
N SER A 556 -20.85 5.14 -10.46
CA SER A 556 -20.38 3.83 -10.92
C SER A 556 -21.31 2.74 -10.44
N THR A 557 -21.60 1.78 -11.30
CA THR A 557 -22.37 0.58 -10.96
C THR A 557 -21.85 -0.63 -11.72
N GLY A 558 -22.06 -1.81 -11.15
CA GLY A 558 -21.64 -3.04 -11.81
C GLY A 558 -21.86 -4.28 -10.98
N LEU A 559 -21.84 -5.42 -11.64
CA LEU A 559 -21.84 -6.74 -11.02
C LEU A 559 -20.40 -7.25 -10.88
N TYR A 560 -20.09 -7.73 -9.70
CA TYR A 560 -18.79 -8.29 -9.34
C TYR A 560 -18.99 -9.70 -8.82
N TYR A 561 -18.23 -10.65 -9.36
CA TYR A 561 -18.25 -12.03 -8.90
C TYR A 561 -16.89 -12.39 -8.34
N GLN A 562 -16.89 -13.15 -7.26
CA GLN A 562 -15.70 -13.73 -6.67
C GLN A 562 -15.85 -15.24 -6.68
N THR A 563 -15.02 -15.90 -7.46
CA THR A 563 -14.94 -17.35 -7.43
C THR A 563 -14.37 -17.77 -6.08
N PRO A 564 -14.95 -18.77 -5.40
CA PRO A 564 -14.44 -19.26 -4.13
C PRO A 564 -12.97 -19.70 -4.25
N PHE A 565 -12.16 -19.32 -3.26
CA PHE A 565 -10.81 -19.81 -3.16
C PHE A 565 -10.75 -21.10 -2.31
N TYR A 566 -9.59 -21.74 -2.28
CA TYR A 566 -9.45 -23.11 -1.75
C TYR A 566 -10.04 -23.31 -0.34
N LYS A 567 -9.79 -22.37 0.60
CA LYS A 567 -10.31 -22.50 1.98
C LYS A 567 -11.83 -22.39 2.07
N GLU A 568 -12.47 -21.65 1.19
CA GLU A 568 -13.94 -21.52 1.11
C GLU A 568 -14.63 -22.80 0.57
N LEU A 569 -13.88 -23.65 -0.14
CA LEU A 569 -14.39 -24.93 -0.66
C LEU A 569 -14.45 -26.04 0.39
N ARG A 570 -13.82 -25.84 1.54
CA ARG A 570 -13.68 -26.88 2.56
C ARG A 570 -15.01 -27.09 3.27
N ASP A 571 -15.65 -28.19 2.96
CA ASP A 571 -16.86 -28.68 3.63
C ASP A 571 -16.46 -29.69 4.70
N THR A 572 -16.96 -29.54 5.91
CA THR A 572 -16.59 -30.34 7.07
C THR A 572 -17.72 -31.27 7.47
N SER A 573 -17.40 -32.54 7.64
CA SER A 573 -18.31 -33.57 8.17
C SER A 573 -17.63 -34.31 9.32
N THR A 574 -18.38 -34.65 10.37
CA THR A 574 -17.86 -35.42 11.51
C THR A 574 -18.23 -36.88 11.36
N VAL A 575 -17.23 -37.72 11.23
CA VAL A 575 -17.39 -39.19 11.13
C VAL A 575 -16.59 -39.83 12.26
N ASN A 576 -17.26 -40.61 13.12
CA ASN A 576 -16.65 -41.28 14.27
C ASN A 576 -15.84 -40.33 15.19
N GLY A 577 -16.33 -39.12 15.43
CA GLY A 577 -15.66 -38.12 16.25
C GLY A 577 -14.48 -37.40 15.59
N GLN A 578 -14.15 -37.71 14.33
CA GLN A 578 -13.14 -37.02 13.56
C GLN A 578 -13.79 -36.13 12.51
N THR A 579 -13.38 -34.86 12.44
CA THR A 579 -13.78 -33.97 11.38
C THR A 579 -12.98 -34.24 10.12
N ILE A 580 -13.68 -34.67 9.08
CA ILE A 580 -13.11 -34.93 7.75
C ILE A 580 -13.44 -33.73 6.86
N VAL A 581 -12.47 -33.24 6.12
CA VAL A 581 -12.65 -32.14 5.17
C VAL A 581 -12.73 -32.69 3.75
N THR A 582 -13.79 -32.35 3.06
CA THR A 582 -13.95 -32.58 1.61
C THR A 582 -14.10 -31.27 0.88
N LEU A 583 -13.90 -31.26 -0.43
CA LEU A 583 -14.07 -30.06 -1.24
C LEU A 583 -15.47 -29.99 -1.84
N ASN A 584 -16.23 -28.97 -1.52
CA ASN A 584 -17.59 -28.76 -2.01
C ASN A 584 -17.58 -28.34 -3.50
N GLN A 585 -18.08 -29.22 -4.36
CA GLN A 585 -18.21 -28.95 -5.80
C GLN A 585 -19.47 -28.16 -6.19
N LYS A 586 -20.42 -28.01 -5.26
CA LYS A 586 -21.68 -27.29 -5.51
C LYS A 586 -21.59 -25.82 -5.22
N ILE A 587 -20.51 -25.38 -4.61
CA ILE A 587 -20.28 -24.00 -4.25
C ILE A 587 -20.25 -23.10 -5.50
N ARG A 588 -20.88 -21.93 -5.41
CA ARG A 588 -20.99 -20.94 -6.50
C ARG A 588 -20.18 -19.72 -6.19
N SER A 589 -19.90 -18.94 -7.23
CA SER A 589 -19.29 -17.62 -7.11
C SER A 589 -20.15 -16.69 -6.25
N GLN A 590 -19.52 -16.04 -5.30
CA GLN A 590 -20.14 -14.96 -4.52
C GLN A 590 -20.37 -13.78 -5.45
N ARG A 591 -21.45 -13.02 -5.24
CA ARG A 591 -21.86 -11.92 -6.11
C ARG A 591 -22.08 -10.64 -5.32
N SER A 592 -21.64 -9.52 -5.87
CA SER A 592 -21.91 -8.19 -5.33
C SER A 592 -22.34 -7.22 -6.43
N LEU A 593 -23.49 -6.56 -6.23
CA LEU A 593 -23.92 -5.41 -7.03
C LEU A 593 -23.45 -4.15 -6.34
N HIS A 594 -22.64 -3.35 -6.99
CA HIS A 594 -22.15 -2.07 -6.46
C HIS A 594 -22.90 -0.90 -7.07
N VAL A 595 -23.20 0.10 -6.25
CA VAL A 595 -23.61 1.44 -6.65
C VAL A 595 -22.77 2.42 -5.85
N VAL A 596 -21.99 3.26 -6.53
CA VAL A 596 -21.09 4.25 -5.91
C VAL A 596 -21.32 5.60 -6.54
N ALA A 597 -21.70 6.59 -5.73
CA ALA A 597 -21.81 7.99 -6.11
C ALA A 597 -20.69 8.78 -5.45
N ALA A 598 -19.91 9.51 -6.20
CA ALA A 598 -18.76 10.26 -5.71
C ALA A 598 -18.79 11.71 -6.18
N LEU A 599 -18.32 12.59 -5.32
CA LEU A 599 -18.06 13.99 -5.55
C LEU A 599 -16.60 14.28 -5.25
N ASP A 600 -15.91 14.92 -6.18
CA ASP A 600 -14.52 15.37 -6.02
C ASP A 600 -14.47 16.87 -6.28
N TYR A 601 -14.06 17.66 -5.27
CA TYR A 601 -13.99 19.10 -5.37
C TYR A 601 -12.60 19.60 -5.05
N ARG A 602 -12.01 20.37 -5.96
CA ARG A 602 -10.69 20.96 -5.84
C ARG A 602 -10.82 22.43 -5.52
N PHE A 603 -10.04 22.88 -4.56
CA PHE A 603 -10.02 24.28 -4.15
C PHE A 603 -8.63 24.66 -3.66
N ASN A 604 -8.38 25.96 -3.60
CA ASN A 604 -7.17 26.49 -2.99
C ASN A 604 -7.50 26.99 -1.58
N MET A 605 -6.66 26.63 -0.62
CA MET A 605 -6.69 27.14 0.75
C MET A 605 -5.26 27.57 1.12
N ALA A 606 -5.07 28.80 1.58
CA ALA A 606 -3.76 29.37 1.87
C ALA A 606 -2.78 29.26 0.66
N GLU A 607 -3.27 29.58 -0.53
CA GLU A 607 -2.53 29.54 -1.81
C GLU A 607 -2.04 28.12 -2.22
N ARG A 608 -2.58 27.08 -1.60
CA ARG A 608 -2.20 25.70 -1.85
C ARG A 608 -3.38 24.85 -2.32
N PRO A 609 -3.13 23.83 -3.15
CA PRO A 609 -4.19 22.99 -3.68
C PRO A 609 -4.69 21.99 -2.64
N PHE A 610 -5.98 21.97 -2.44
CA PHE A 610 -6.71 20.98 -1.65
C PHE A 610 -7.73 20.25 -2.52
N ARG A 611 -8.07 19.04 -2.12
CA ARG A 611 -9.11 18.23 -2.72
C ARG A 611 -9.97 17.62 -1.63
N PHE A 612 -11.26 17.80 -1.75
CA PHE A 612 -12.26 17.13 -0.94
C PHE A 612 -12.98 16.08 -1.77
N THR A 613 -13.04 14.85 -1.29
CA THR A 613 -13.77 13.75 -1.93
C THR A 613 -14.81 13.21 -0.96
N ALA A 614 -16.04 13.03 -1.45
CA ALA A 614 -17.11 12.34 -0.74
C ALA A 614 -17.65 11.22 -1.62
N GLU A 615 -17.71 9.99 -1.08
CA GLU A 615 -18.22 8.82 -1.79
C GLU A 615 -19.28 8.12 -0.94
N ALA A 616 -20.50 8.04 -1.46
CA ALA A 616 -21.57 7.22 -0.91
C ALA A 616 -21.65 5.92 -1.68
N TYR A 617 -21.76 4.79 -1.00
CA TYR A 617 -21.78 3.48 -1.64
C TYR A 617 -22.82 2.54 -1.03
N TYR A 618 -23.31 1.66 -1.89
CA TYR A 618 -24.15 0.52 -1.52
C TYR A 618 -23.70 -0.72 -2.28
N LYS A 619 -23.50 -1.82 -1.56
CA LYS A 619 -23.19 -3.14 -2.11
C LYS A 619 -24.30 -4.10 -1.68
N ALA A 620 -25.02 -4.70 -2.63
CA ALA A 620 -25.90 -5.83 -2.37
C ALA A 620 -25.17 -7.13 -2.69
N MET A 621 -25.11 -8.04 -1.73
CA MET A 621 -24.31 -9.26 -1.82
C MET A 621 -25.17 -10.50 -1.71
N ASP A 622 -24.90 -11.47 -2.59
CA ASP A 622 -25.61 -12.75 -2.62
C ASP A 622 -24.62 -13.91 -2.78
N ASN A 623 -25.10 -15.11 -2.50
CA ASN A 623 -24.30 -16.34 -2.54
C ASN A 623 -23.04 -16.24 -1.68
N LEU A 624 -23.09 -15.56 -0.54
CA LEU A 624 -21.95 -15.41 0.36
C LEU A 624 -21.60 -16.75 1.01
N VAL A 625 -20.29 -16.99 1.14
CA VAL A 625 -19.73 -18.04 2.00
C VAL A 625 -19.30 -17.38 3.30
N PRO A 626 -20.10 -17.48 4.38
CA PRO A 626 -19.74 -16.85 5.64
C PRO A 626 -18.48 -17.43 6.24
N TYR A 627 -17.82 -16.64 7.06
CA TYR A 627 -16.69 -17.08 7.86
C TYR A 627 -16.77 -16.53 9.28
N ASN A 628 -16.21 -17.26 10.23
CA ASN A 628 -16.04 -16.85 11.60
C ASN A 628 -14.55 -16.65 11.89
N VAL A 629 -14.23 -15.72 12.80
CA VAL A 629 -12.86 -15.50 13.28
C VAL A 629 -12.78 -15.96 14.73
N GLN A 630 -12.05 -17.04 14.97
CA GLN A 630 -11.82 -17.60 16.30
C GLN A 630 -10.33 -17.59 16.60
N ASN A 631 -9.92 -16.83 17.60
CA ASN A 631 -8.53 -16.70 18.01
C ASN A 631 -7.57 -16.48 16.80
N MET A 632 -7.89 -15.50 15.94
CA MET A 632 -7.19 -15.17 14.67
C MET A 632 -7.27 -16.24 13.56
N LYS A 633 -7.92 -17.38 13.80
CA LYS A 633 -8.16 -18.40 12.81
C LYS A 633 -9.46 -18.08 12.04
N VAL A 634 -9.39 -17.99 10.71
CA VAL A 634 -10.56 -17.80 9.86
C VAL A 634 -11.12 -19.16 9.48
N ILE A 635 -12.38 -19.40 9.84
CA ILE A 635 -13.10 -20.65 9.61
C ILE A 635 -14.27 -20.38 8.68
N TYR A 636 -14.24 -20.89 7.46
CA TYR A 636 -15.31 -20.74 6.47
C TYR A 636 -16.38 -21.80 6.64
N TYR A 637 -17.64 -21.44 6.32
CA TYR A 637 -18.78 -22.36 6.39
C TYR A 637 -18.77 -23.41 5.26
N GLY A 638 -18.00 -23.21 4.19
CA GLY A 638 -17.86 -24.17 3.09
C GLY A 638 -19.08 -24.23 2.15
N GLU A 639 -20.06 -23.36 2.32
CA GLU A 639 -21.29 -23.31 1.50
C GLU A 639 -21.80 -21.89 1.31
N ASN A 640 -22.58 -21.67 0.23
CA ASN A 640 -23.24 -20.40 -0.05
C ASN A 640 -24.56 -20.30 0.74
N CYS A 641 -24.52 -19.96 2.01
CA CYS A 641 -25.69 -19.93 2.90
C CYS A 641 -26.11 -18.52 3.34
N ALA A 642 -25.48 -17.46 2.80
CA ALA A 642 -25.78 -16.11 3.21
C ALA A 642 -26.00 -15.13 2.05
N SER A 643 -26.73 -14.04 2.37
CA SER A 643 -26.81 -12.82 1.58
C SER A 643 -26.55 -11.64 2.50
N GLY A 644 -26.21 -10.48 1.92
CA GLY A 644 -25.86 -9.35 2.77
C GLY A 644 -25.84 -8.01 2.05
N TYR A 645 -25.44 -6.98 2.78
CA TYR A 645 -25.17 -5.68 2.23
C TYR A 645 -24.02 -4.98 2.96
N ALA A 646 -23.38 -4.04 2.26
CA ALA A 646 -22.52 -3.03 2.85
C ALA A 646 -22.93 -1.66 2.33
N ALA A 647 -23.14 -0.70 3.22
CA ALA A 647 -23.49 0.67 2.86
C ALA A 647 -22.68 1.65 3.69
N GLY A 648 -22.30 2.77 3.09
CA GLY A 648 -21.50 3.73 3.82
C GLY A 648 -21.24 5.03 3.08
N LEU A 649 -20.53 5.90 3.79
CA LEU A 649 -20.09 7.21 3.34
C LEU A 649 -18.61 7.36 3.70
N ASP A 650 -17.80 7.63 2.68
CA ASP A 650 -16.37 7.90 2.81
C ASP A 650 -16.08 9.36 2.48
N LEU A 651 -15.40 10.06 3.39
CA LEU A 651 -14.97 11.44 3.21
C LEU A 651 -13.45 11.49 3.26
N LYS A 652 -12.85 12.25 2.37
CA LYS A 652 -11.39 12.46 2.33
C LYS A 652 -11.10 13.92 2.02
N LEU A 653 -10.33 14.55 2.91
CA LEU A 653 -9.71 15.85 2.66
C LEU A 653 -8.23 15.62 2.42
N PHE A 654 -7.78 16.00 1.26
CA PHE A 654 -6.42 15.84 0.79
C PHE A 654 -5.82 17.21 0.49
N GLY A 655 -4.55 17.45 0.84
CA GLY A 655 -3.88 18.71 0.57
C GLY A 655 -2.38 18.65 0.68
N GLU A 656 -1.71 19.53 -0.07
CA GLU A 656 -0.29 19.79 0.07
C GLU A 656 -0.08 20.93 1.07
N PHE A 657 0.25 20.60 2.31
CA PHE A 657 0.65 21.61 3.29
C PHE A 657 2.05 22.18 2.98
N VAL A 658 2.89 21.35 2.34
CA VAL A 658 4.18 21.74 1.75
C VAL A 658 4.26 21.23 0.32
N PRO A 659 4.81 22.00 -0.65
CA PRO A 659 4.93 21.55 -2.03
C PRO A 659 5.64 20.19 -2.14
N GLY A 660 4.94 19.20 -2.73
CA GLY A 660 5.45 17.87 -2.96
C GLY A 660 5.28 16.88 -1.81
N THR A 661 4.51 17.21 -0.76
CA THR A 661 4.13 16.29 0.33
C THR A 661 2.61 16.21 0.45
N ASP A 662 2.09 15.00 0.39
CA ASP A 662 0.66 14.75 0.47
C ASP A 662 0.25 14.45 1.92
N SER A 663 -0.74 15.19 2.42
CA SER A 663 -1.37 14.94 3.72
C SER A 663 -2.86 14.76 3.53
N TRP A 664 -3.50 13.93 4.35
CA TRP A 664 -4.94 13.70 4.26
C TRP A 664 -5.58 13.38 5.59
N LEU A 665 -6.85 13.68 5.66
CA LEU A 665 -7.76 13.27 6.71
C LEU A 665 -8.88 12.46 6.05
N THR A 666 -9.12 11.24 6.54
CA THR A 666 -10.23 10.40 6.10
C THR A 666 -11.21 10.15 7.22
N PHE A 667 -12.48 10.10 6.87
CA PHE A 667 -13.57 9.71 7.76
C PHE A 667 -14.48 8.76 7.00
N SER A 668 -14.78 7.61 7.59
CA SER A 668 -15.64 6.58 7.01
C SER A 668 -16.74 6.19 7.97
N LEU A 669 -17.94 6.10 7.45
CA LEU A 669 -19.10 5.52 8.14
C LEU A 669 -19.57 4.31 7.34
N MET A 670 -19.82 3.18 8.02
CA MET A 670 -20.17 1.94 7.35
C MET A 670 -21.14 1.11 8.20
N SER A 671 -22.00 0.36 7.53
CA SER A 671 -22.76 -0.75 8.08
C SER A 671 -22.66 -1.94 7.13
N THR A 672 -22.16 -3.06 7.61
CA THR A 672 -22.11 -4.28 6.84
C THR A 672 -22.74 -5.43 7.61
N ARG A 673 -23.75 -6.03 7.01
CA ARG A 673 -24.54 -7.10 7.64
C ARG A 673 -24.80 -8.23 6.65
N GLN A 674 -24.91 -9.42 7.19
CA GLN A 674 -25.30 -10.60 6.43
C GLN A 674 -26.52 -11.26 7.09
N ARG A 675 -27.28 -11.98 6.29
CA ARG A 675 -28.43 -12.78 6.73
C ARG A 675 -28.07 -14.25 6.61
N ILE A 676 -28.04 -14.94 7.73
CA ILE A 676 -27.77 -16.38 7.83
C ILE A 676 -28.98 -16.99 8.54
N ASN A 677 -29.56 -18.05 7.98
CA ASN A 677 -30.74 -18.75 8.58
C ASN A 677 -31.89 -17.78 8.94
N GLY A 678 -32.09 -16.74 8.14
CA GLY A 678 -33.14 -15.74 8.36
C GLY A 678 -32.77 -14.62 9.37
N GLN A 679 -31.68 -14.78 10.12
CA GLN A 679 -31.22 -13.79 11.09
C GLN A 679 -30.21 -12.81 10.45
N SER A 680 -30.35 -11.52 10.78
CA SER A 680 -29.42 -10.47 10.32
C SER A 680 -28.32 -10.27 11.37
N VAL A 681 -27.07 -10.57 10.99
CA VAL A 681 -25.89 -10.50 11.85
C VAL A 681 -24.85 -9.55 11.25
N PRO A 682 -24.02 -8.84 12.06
CA PRO A 682 -22.92 -8.07 11.52
C PRO A 682 -21.91 -9.01 10.85
N MET A 683 -21.28 -8.56 9.76
CA MET A 683 -20.13 -9.27 9.22
C MET A 683 -18.91 -9.11 10.14
N PRO A 684 -17.96 -10.05 10.15
CA PRO A 684 -16.75 -9.94 10.98
C PRO A 684 -15.94 -8.66 10.72
N THR A 685 -16.14 -8.04 9.57
CA THR A 685 -15.48 -6.79 9.12
C THR A 685 -16.27 -5.54 9.42
N ASP A 686 -17.41 -5.63 10.14
CA ASP A 686 -18.29 -4.49 10.43
C ASP A 686 -17.64 -3.49 11.38
N GLN A 687 -16.86 -2.58 10.84
CA GLN A 687 -16.27 -1.42 11.53
C GLN A 687 -17.10 -0.19 11.19
N ARG A 688 -18.01 0.21 12.12
CA ARG A 688 -19.06 1.21 11.83
C ARG A 688 -18.54 2.60 11.49
N TRP A 689 -17.38 2.97 12.00
CA TRP A 689 -16.72 4.24 11.71
C TRP A 689 -15.22 4.13 11.85
N GLY A 690 -14.51 4.99 11.09
CA GLY A 690 -13.05 5.09 11.15
C GLY A 690 -12.57 6.47 10.75
N ILE A 691 -11.52 6.94 11.42
CA ILE A 691 -10.85 8.21 11.17
C ILE A 691 -9.36 7.91 11.02
N ASN A 692 -8.76 8.32 9.88
CA ASN A 692 -7.32 8.28 9.72
C ASN A 692 -6.82 9.68 9.35
N PHE A 693 -5.74 10.07 9.98
CA PHE A 693 -5.03 11.30 9.68
C PHE A 693 -3.57 10.97 9.35
N HIS A 694 -3.16 11.37 8.17
CA HIS A 694 -1.78 11.29 7.72
C HIS A 694 -1.28 12.70 7.41
N PHE A 695 -0.31 13.13 8.15
CA PHE A 695 0.32 14.42 7.95
C PHE A 695 1.81 14.22 7.72
N THR A 696 2.32 14.81 6.65
CA THR A 696 3.75 14.83 6.36
C THR A 696 4.15 16.24 5.97
N ASP A 697 5.17 16.77 6.64
CA ASP A 697 5.64 18.12 6.39
C ASP A 697 7.13 18.27 6.72
N TYR A 698 7.74 19.32 6.16
CA TYR A 698 9.04 19.80 6.58
C TYR A 698 8.90 20.82 7.71
N PHE A 699 9.88 20.86 8.61
CA PHE A 699 9.89 21.91 9.63
C PHE A 699 10.04 23.29 8.97
N PRO A 700 9.37 24.33 9.48
CA PRO A 700 9.45 25.69 8.94
C PRO A 700 10.90 26.16 8.83
N GLY A 701 11.26 26.70 7.67
CA GLY A 701 12.59 27.27 7.40
C GLY A 701 13.70 26.25 7.08
N THR A 702 13.38 24.97 6.93
CA THR A 702 14.36 23.94 6.56
C THR A 702 13.76 22.87 5.63
N ASP A 703 14.54 22.45 4.65
CA ASP A 703 14.24 21.30 3.76
C ASP A 703 14.91 19.99 4.23
N ARG A 704 15.55 20.02 5.41
CA ARG A 704 16.32 18.90 5.94
C ARG A 704 15.57 18.09 6.98
N TRP A 705 14.66 18.69 7.73
CA TRP A 705 13.88 17.99 8.74
C TRP A 705 12.46 17.77 8.24
N LYS A 706 12.07 16.52 8.19
CA LYS A 706 10.74 16.07 7.78
C LYS A 706 10.06 15.33 8.93
N MET A 707 8.82 15.67 9.21
CA MET A 707 7.98 15.00 10.19
C MET A 707 6.82 14.29 9.50
N THR A 708 6.47 13.12 9.99
CA THR A 708 5.26 12.39 9.60
C THR A 708 4.48 12.04 10.86
N LEU A 709 3.19 12.34 10.87
CA LEU A 709 2.26 11.96 11.93
C LEU A 709 1.16 11.09 11.33
N LYS A 710 0.92 9.94 11.93
CA LYS A 710 -0.18 9.01 11.58
C LYS A 710 -1.07 8.84 12.80
N LEU A 711 -2.34 9.13 12.65
CA LEU A 711 -3.36 8.87 13.67
C LEU A 711 -4.41 7.94 13.08
N ALA A 712 -4.81 6.93 13.84
CA ALA A 712 -5.90 6.04 13.52
C ALA A 712 -6.83 5.91 14.72
N TYR A 713 -8.13 6.10 14.49
CA TYR A 713 -9.17 5.93 15.49
C TYR A 713 -10.38 5.28 14.82
N ALA A 714 -10.72 4.07 15.23
CA ALA A 714 -11.76 3.31 14.56
C ALA A 714 -12.58 2.48 15.55
N ASP A 715 -13.83 2.16 15.16
CA ASP A 715 -14.72 1.29 15.96
C ASP A 715 -14.13 -0.11 16.09
N GLY A 716 -14.45 -0.78 17.19
CA GLY A 716 -14.09 -2.16 17.40
C GLY A 716 -14.85 -3.12 16.49
N LEU A 717 -14.26 -4.26 16.18
CA LEU A 717 -14.91 -5.29 15.38
C LEU A 717 -15.87 -6.14 16.23
N PRO A 718 -16.93 -6.73 15.63
CA PRO A 718 -17.78 -7.70 16.30
C PRO A 718 -17.01 -8.99 16.62
N PHE A 719 -17.33 -9.59 17.76
CA PHE A 719 -16.81 -10.89 18.17
C PHE A 719 -17.84 -11.68 18.98
N GLY A 720 -17.62 -12.97 19.11
CA GLY A 720 -18.49 -13.85 19.86
C GLY A 720 -17.74 -14.98 20.55
N ALA A 721 -18.45 -15.80 21.31
CA ALA A 721 -17.86 -16.97 21.94
C ALA A 721 -17.41 -18.01 20.89
N PRO A 722 -16.33 -18.75 21.14
CA PRO A 722 -15.83 -19.76 20.23
C PRO A 722 -16.83 -20.92 20.08
N HIS A 723 -16.73 -21.66 18.98
CA HIS A 723 -17.60 -22.81 18.67
C HIS A 723 -19.10 -22.48 18.64
N ARG A 724 -19.45 -21.19 18.47
CA ARG A 724 -20.82 -20.70 18.29
C ARG A 724 -20.97 -20.14 16.88
N GLY A 725 -22.18 -20.23 16.33
CA GLY A 725 -22.48 -19.61 15.04
C GLY A 725 -22.38 -18.07 15.07
N LEU A 726 -22.30 -17.47 13.90
CA LEU A 726 -22.19 -16.01 13.75
C LEU A 726 -23.37 -15.24 14.36
N GLU A 727 -24.52 -15.88 14.51
CA GLU A 727 -25.70 -15.34 15.17
C GLU A 727 -25.48 -15.00 16.65
N TYR A 728 -24.44 -15.57 17.27
CA TYR A 728 -24.03 -15.28 18.65
C TYR A 728 -22.91 -14.25 18.75
N GLN A 729 -22.47 -13.63 17.65
CA GLN A 729 -21.52 -12.51 17.65
C GLN A 729 -22.22 -11.22 18.10
N GLN A 730 -22.45 -11.10 19.40
CA GLN A 730 -23.21 -9.98 19.98
C GLN A 730 -22.33 -8.93 20.65
N PHE A 731 -21.04 -9.19 20.79
CA PHE A 731 -20.10 -8.31 21.43
C PHE A 731 -19.32 -7.50 20.39
N ARG A 732 -18.79 -6.36 20.84
CA ARG A 732 -17.90 -5.52 20.04
C ARG A 732 -16.66 -5.19 20.84
N ALA A 733 -15.50 -5.34 20.22
CA ALA A 733 -14.21 -4.99 20.79
C ALA A 733 -14.14 -3.48 21.10
N PRO A 734 -13.29 -3.04 22.04
CA PRO A 734 -13.00 -1.64 22.24
C PRO A 734 -12.47 -0.98 20.95
N ALA A 735 -12.71 0.33 20.84
CA ALA A 735 -12.25 1.10 19.69
C ALA A 735 -10.71 1.06 19.57
N TYR A 736 -10.22 0.82 18.36
CA TYR A 736 -8.81 0.87 18.03
C TYR A 736 -8.31 2.31 18.00
N LYS A 737 -7.17 2.58 18.66
CA LYS A 737 -6.57 3.92 18.76
C LYS A 737 -5.08 3.80 18.60
N ARG A 738 -4.50 4.57 17.67
CA ARG A 738 -3.06 4.53 17.45
C ARG A 738 -2.53 5.89 16.99
N ALA A 739 -1.36 6.23 17.46
CA ALA A 739 -0.60 7.37 16.99
C ALA A 739 0.86 6.98 16.77
N ASP A 740 1.35 7.22 15.57
CA ASP A 740 2.75 7.02 15.19
C ASP A 740 3.33 8.35 14.72
N ILE A 741 4.55 8.63 15.11
CA ILE A 741 5.31 9.82 14.69
C ILE A 741 6.64 9.41 14.09
N GLY A 742 6.99 9.97 12.95
CA GLY A 742 8.30 9.78 12.31
C GLY A 742 9.01 11.12 12.17
N MET A 743 10.28 11.14 12.47
CA MET A 743 11.16 12.27 12.21
C MET A 743 12.33 11.81 11.34
N SER A 744 12.58 12.50 10.25
CA SER A 744 13.67 12.19 9.32
C SER A 744 14.54 13.43 9.10
N TYR A 745 15.84 13.27 9.22
CA TYR A 745 16.84 14.29 8.98
C TYR A 745 17.68 13.97 7.76
N LEU A 746 17.77 14.91 6.81
CA LEU A 746 18.62 14.83 5.63
C LEU A 746 20.06 15.22 6.03
N ALA A 747 20.83 14.21 6.45
CA ALA A 747 22.19 14.42 6.95
C ALA A 747 23.16 14.81 5.82
N TYR A 748 22.95 14.28 4.62
CA TYR A 748 23.76 14.57 3.45
C TYR A 748 22.89 14.74 2.21
N LYS A 749 23.16 15.79 1.42
CA LYS A 749 22.54 16.09 0.12
C LYS A 749 23.60 16.58 -0.85
N ARG A 750 23.64 16.00 -2.01
CA ARG A 750 24.51 16.44 -3.11
C ARG A 750 23.67 17.15 -4.16
N ASP A 751 23.98 18.43 -4.41
CA ASP A 751 23.19 19.25 -5.34
C ASP A 751 23.58 19.09 -6.82
N VAL A 752 24.65 18.36 -7.14
CA VAL A 752 25.15 18.19 -8.51
C VAL A 752 24.95 16.76 -8.98
N GLN A 753 24.06 16.57 -9.93
CA GLN A 753 23.93 15.31 -10.67
C GLN A 753 25.14 15.11 -11.60
N ARG A 754 26.19 14.45 -11.11
CA ARG A 754 27.25 13.93 -11.98
C ARG A 754 26.93 12.49 -12.36
N SER A 755 27.34 12.06 -13.55
CA SER A 755 27.11 10.72 -14.11
C SER A 755 27.83 9.57 -13.39
N SER A 756 28.43 9.81 -12.22
CA SER A 756 29.12 8.80 -11.41
C SER A 756 28.21 8.27 -10.30
N PHE A 757 28.32 6.97 -10.07
CA PHE A 757 27.67 6.27 -8.94
C PHE A 757 28.25 6.77 -7.61
N ASN A 758 27.60 7.74 -7.00
CA ASN A 758 28.02 8.38 -5.75
C ASN A 758 26.79 8.57 -4.85
N VAL A 759 27.01 8.62 -3.55
CA VAL A 759 25.98 8.95 -2.57
C VAL A 759 25.37 10.32 -2.90
N GLN A 760 24.04 10.35 -3.08
CA GLN A 760 23.28 11.55 -3.37
C GLN A 760 22.60 12.10 -2.11
N ARG A 761 21.98 11.23 -1.31
CA ARG A 761 21.30 11.59 -0.08
C ARG A 761 21.52 10.57 1.01
N ILE A 762 21.61 11.05 2.25
CA ILE A 762 21.56 10.20 3.44
C ILE A 762 20.48 10.76 4.36
N TRP A 763 19.51 9.94 4.66
CA TRP A 763 18.46 10.22 5.62
C TRP A 763 18.67 9.42 6.89
N LEU A 764 18.56 10.08 8.04
CA LEU A 764 18.51 9.47 9.37
C LEU A 764 17.09 9.65 9.89
N GLY A 765 16.45 8.58 10.31
CA GLY A 765 15.08 8.61 10.78
C GLY A 765 14.90 7.95 12.14
N ILE A 766 13.96 8.45 12.90
CA ILE A 766 13.47 7.85 14.14
C ILE A 766 11.94 7.83 14.06
N ASP A 767 11.35 6.65 14.25
CA ASP A 767 9.91 6.46 14.31
C ASP A 767 9.50 6.06 15.73
N GLY A 768 8.56 6.78 16.31
CA GLY A 768 7.84 6.39 17.53
C GLY A 768 6.53 5.74 17.14
N LEU A 769 6.37 4.45 17.42
CA LEU A 769 5.18 3.69 17.10
C LEU A 769 4.32 3.52 18.35
N ASN A 770 3.02 3.69 18.21
CA ASN A 770 2.06 3.68 19.32
C ASN A 770 2.54 4.55 20.50
N ILE A 771 2.83 5.83 20.23
CA ILE A 771 3.50 6.75 21.17
C ILE A 771 2.77 6.91 22.52
N PHE A 772 1.46 6.73 22.53
CA PHE A 772 0.65 6.80 23.75
C PHE A 772 0.61 5.48 24.53
N GLY A 773 1.16 4.38 23.96
CA GLY A 773 1.19 3.06 24.60
C GLY A 773 -0.20 2.49 24.84
N ILE A 774 -1.14 2.69 23.90
CA ILE A 774 -2.52 2.23 24.02
C ILE A 774 -2.55 0.72 23.75
N SER A 775 -3.14 -0.04 24.68
CA SER A 775 -3.37 -1.48 24.54
C SER A 775 -4.58 -1.73 23.65
N ASN A 776 -4.37 -1.92 22.37
CA ASN A 776 -5.41 -2.27 21.41
C ASN A 776 -5.63 -3.79 21.41
N VAL A 777 -6.89 -4.21 21.45
CA VAL A 777 -7.25 -5.62 21.45
C VAL A 777 -7.14 -6.20 20.04
N ASN A 778 -6.39 -7.28 19.89
CA ASN A 778 -6.26 -8.05 18.66
C ASN A 778 -7.29 -9.18 18.57
N SER A 779 -7.43 -9.94 19.64
CA SER A 779 -8.32 -11.10 19.75
C SER A 779 -8.67 -11.37 21.21
N TYR A 780 -9.51 -12.35 21.44
CA TYR A 780 -9.87 -12.80 22.79
C TYR A 780 -9.59 -14.28 22.94
N TYR A 781 -8.96 -14.65 24.07
CA TYR A 781 -9.00 -16.01 24.57
C TYR A 781 -10.25 -16.19 25.43
N TRP A 782 -10.92 -17.29 25.27
CA TRP A 782 -12.08 -17.62 26.08
C TRP A 782 -11.70 -18.66 27.12
N VAL A 783 -11.93 -18.34 28.37
CA VAL A 783 -11.72 -19.24 29.50
C VAL A 783 -13.03 -19.40 30.26
N THR A 784 -13.22 -20.53 30.90
CA THR A 784 -14.42 -20.83 31.63
C THR A 784 -14.09 -21.13 33.07
N ASP A 785 -14.87 -20.63 34.01
CA ASP A 785 -14.72 -20.93 35.42
C ASP A 785 -15.39 -22.27 35.79
N VAL A 786 -15.21 -22.67 37.06
CA VAL A 786 -15.77 -23.93 37.59
C VAL A 786 -17.30 -23.93 37.63
N THR A 787 -17.92 -22.76 37.53
CA THR A 787 -19.38 -22.60 37.46
C THR A 787 -19.91 -22.46 36.04
N ASN A 788 -19.03 -22.66 35.06
CA ASN A 788 -19.33 -22.62 33.63
C ASN A 788 -19.61 -21.22 33.04
N HIS A 789 -19.17 -20.15 33.71
CA HIS A 789 -19.19 -18.83 33.14
C HIS A 789 -17.99 -18.62 32.22
N GLN A 790 -18.24 -18.04 31.06
CA GLN A 790 -17.20 -17.79 30.04
C GLN A 790 -16.70 -16.35 30.14
N TYR A 791 -15.38 -16.21 30.13
CA TYR A 791 -14.68 -14.93 30.18
C TYR A 791 -13.86 -14.73 28.93
N ALA A 792 -13.99 -13.56 28.30
CA ALA A 792 -13.17 -13.14 27.15
C ALA A 792 -11.92 -12.43 27.64
N VAL A 793 -10.78 -13.12 27.65
CA VAL A 793 -9.48 -12.55 28.03
C VAL A 793 -8.87 -11.85 26.82
N PRO A 794 -8.61 -10.54 26.88
CA PRO A 794 -8.06 -9.82 25.73
C PRO A 794 -6.61 -10.21 25.44
N ASN A 795 -6.28 -10.31 24.18
CA ASN A 795 -4.93 -10.41 23.66
C ASN A 795 -4.60 -9.10 22.95
N TYR A 796 -3.60 -8.37 23.42
CA TYR A 796 -3.30 -7.03 22.95
C TYR A 796 -2.24 -7.01 21.85
N LEU A 797 -2.32 -6.00 21.00
CA LEU A 797 -1.34 -5.64 19.98
C LEU A 797 -0.10 -4.99 20.60
N THR A 798 0.81 -4.51 19.74
CA THR A 798 2.10 -3.98 20.20
C THR A 798 1.98 -2.73 21.07
N GLY A 799 2.75 -2.68 22.13
CA GLY A 799 2.92 -1.49 22.96
C GLY A 799 3.75 -0.40 22.28
N ARG A 800 4.23 0.57 23.06
CA ARG A 800 5.08 1.66 22.56
C ARG A 800 6.43 1.13 22.08
N GLN A 801 6.87 1.62 20.90
CA GLN A 801 8.15 1.24 20.33
C GLN A 801 8.87 2.38 19.64
N ILE A 802 10.18 2.26 19.54
CA ILE A 802 11.04 3.19 18.80
C ILE A 802 11.78 2.42 17.73
N ASN A 803 11.73 2.91 16.48
CA ASN A 803 12.46 2.35 15.36
C ASN A 803 13.43 3.39 14.79
N GLY A 804 14.72 3.05 14.80
CA GLY A 804 15.73 3.86 14.12
C GLY A 804 15.94 3.37 12.69
N LYS A 805 16.10 4.29 11.73
CA LYS A 805 16.32 3.95 10.32
C LYS A 805 17.35 4.85 9.64
N VAL A 806 18.08 4.26 8.71
CA VAL A 806 19.03 4.96 7.84
C VAL A 806 18.70 4.61 6.40
N ILE A 807 18.62 5.63 5.54
CA ILE A 807 18.38 5.45 4.10
C ILE A 807 19.51 6.16 3.35
N VAL A 808 20.19 5.43 2.47
CA VAL A 808 21.26 5.94 1.61
C VAL A 808 20.81 5.82 0.16
N GLU A 809 20.82 6.90 -0.57
CA GLU A 809 20.46 6.98 -1.99
C GLU A 809 21.69 7.35 -2.81
N PHE A 810 21.90 6.61 -3.94
CA PHE A 810 23.04 6.78 -4.86
C PHE A 810 22.61 7.29 -6.22
#